data_28bee707180471f36adbcfb0711774bb
#
_entry.id   28bee707180471f36adbcfb0711774bb
#
_cell.length_a   1.000
_cell.length_b   1.000
_cell.length_c   1.000
_cell.angle_alpha   90.00
_cell.angle_beta   90.00
_cell.angle_gamma   90.00
#
_symmetry.space_group_name_H-M   'P 1'
#
loop_
_entity.id
_entity.type
_entity.pdbx_description
1 polymer ?
#
loop_
_entity_poly.entity_id
_entity_poly.type
_entity_poly.pdbx_seq_one_letter_code
_entity_poly.pdbx_strand_id
1 'polypeptide(L)'
;MTIDQVIQKIAHLEYKLFVVNTYAAGIQQNDGRYIKQKVMMSPFVIENMILQFGSMGCYQQGYKTDRIKWICFDFDCKDKDEPDLDTLYHKYIAPFTSMLEEMGIRYLTEFSGRRGIHVWILFHTLLTKRLGFHILCELEKRCPIISEIKENAEWGLDKFPATDSSKNNIVGKQVKFPLSCHRSGTRSYFFTGGFQRKADTFSDSFLLEQLEIMEQYEPNSISEVVEKLNMKDTGNEPGLLKYRKYRLLGNIEITTDQIINILSETVVFQQLFHRMSQGLALPSDWTVLLGTLSLCDSNAQILKSIFQRFPNYDEEKTCENIEKLGKKYFPATFGYLYYLYDLPMESWLDPNETGLHYLLRRAGVDSNLLIPFEEINEKKTILDLGVTVNKEKNYLKENDEVSDVSIWNQLSNLKKYDLFYYEQLITNVLSGENPNFVPTGYIVYERIESAVKTRTLISLSAKERVITTNLALRLCSILKSTWKSFSYHVSYVSCDHIFAYWYSSWGKFIEHIRTFIEMPFMGNYEVFYLDLKGFYDHIDFLSVYRTFEGILNEEAKNIFIFLTEYNDKLMKQLHHGNRIGVPQGPAYARIIAEMFLDQILEKVYKKFDRSGFYTYRYVDDIVFFCRPDFDGITLYETLKTFLVTCGLPINYEKSRYFGRIDRLTKEEKRMLLHEDSFNYELKENEYTGMLFDNERRQKLRDYLTENEFQVSSLSYIFGSNTFSEAQIYCMEHFRQDILKSCEGRGRNFRKFYEYLFQSEIYVEKMLNEGEFSLIPLDSLNFSNFIHTLYYSVQKKDIAPSLFDRIKNEYLAFLPETELKESDSAIVNALMMIKAEVPNEKN
;
A
#
# COMPACT_ATOMS: atom_id res chain seq x y z
N MET A 1 30.30 -1.20 -22.66
CA MET A 1 29.04 -1.55 -22.06
C MET A 1 28.59 -2.85 -22.69
N THR A 2 28.20 -3.85 -21.88
CA THR A 2 27.62 -5.10 -22.41
C THR A 2 26.23 -4.86 -22.94
N ILE A 3 25.72 -5.73 -23.82
CA ILE A 3 24.36 -5.60 -24.34
C ILE A 3 23.30 -5.65 -23.25
N ASP A 4 23.48 -6.47 -22.23
CA ASP A 4 22.58 -6.54 -21.08
C ASP A 4 22.55 -5.20 -20.33
N GLN A 5 23.67 -4.53 -20.15
CA GLN A 5 23.73 -3.19 -19.57
C GLN A 5 23.02 -2.15 -20.44
N VAL A 6 23.06 -2.30 -21.76
CA VAL A 6 22.32 -1.44 -22.70
C VAL A 6 20.83 -1.63 -22.50
N ILE A 7 20.36 -2.87 -22.50
CA ILE A 7 18.95 -3.20 -22.33
C ILE A 7 18.42 -2.73 -20.95
N GLN A 8 19.19 -2.92 -19.89
CA GLN A 8 18.83 -2.42 -18.56
C GLN A 8 18.69 -0.89 -18.53
N LYS A 9 19.61 -0.17 -19.17
CA LYS A 9 19.51 1.29 -19.26
C LYS A 9 18.29 1.73 -20.07
N ILE A 10 18.04 1.09 -21.22
CA ILE A 10 16.84 1.33 -22.02
C ILE A 10 15.59 1.12 -21.16
N ALA A 11 15.49 -0.01 -20.47
CA ALA A 11 14.35 -0.34 -19.63
C ALA A 11 14.11 0.69 -18.52
N HIS A 12 15.17 1.22 -17.91
CA HIS A 12 15.06 2.28 -16.91
C HIS A 12 14.59 3.61 -17.51
N LEU A 13 15.12 3.98 -18.69
CA LEU A 13 14.69 5.19 -19.39
C LEU A 13 13.23 5.08 -19.85
N GLU A 14 12.84 3.98 -20.46
CA GLU A 14 11.45 3.75 -20.85
C GLU A 14 10.49 3.77 -19.66
N TYR A 15 10.85 3.13 -18.55
CA TYR A 15 10.08 3.20 -17.33
C TYR A 15 9.90 4.65 -16.85
N LYS A 16 10.99 5.40 -16.80
CA LYS A 16 10.98 6.81 -16.39
C LYS A 16 10.14 7.68 -17.32
N LEU A 17 10.21 7.45 -18.61
CA LEU A 17 9.57 8.30 -19.63
C LEU A 17 8.10 7.96 -19.85
N PHE A 18 7.73 6.67 -19.94
CA PHE A 18 6.43 6.23 -20.45
C PHE A 18 5.51 5.63 -19.38
N VAL A 19 6.04 5.06 -18.29
CA VAL A 19 5.20 4.39 -17.31
C VAL A 19 4.55 5.41 -16.36
N VAL A 20 3.24 5.47 -16.39
CA VAL A 20 2.40 6.25 -15.45
C VAL A 20 1.53 5.30 -14.63
N ASN A 21 0.95 4.29 -15.28
CA ASN A 21 0.23 3.23 -14.60
C ASN A 21 1.18 2.11 -14.21
N THR A 22 1.41 1.97 -12.90
CA THR A 22 2.31 0.94 -12.37
C THR A 22 1.60 -0.37 -12.00
N TYR A 23 0.28 -0.48 -12.21
CA TYR A 23 -0.54 -1.61 -11.76
C TYR A 23 -1.24 -2.35 -12.89
N ALA A 24 -1.13 -1.88 -14.12
CA ALA A 24 -1.74 -2.55 -15.26
C ALA A 24 -0.96 -2.31 -16.55
N ALA A 25 -0.92 -3.32 -17.39
CA ALA A 25 -0.46 -3.24 -18.79
C ALA A 25 -1.44 -3.95 -19.72
N GLY A 26 -1.45 -3.55 -20.98
CA GLY A 26 -2.11 -4.31 -22.03
C GLY A 26 -1.18 -5.37 -22.55
N ILE A 27 -1.55 -6.64 -22.48
CA ILE A 27 -0.70 -7.74 -22.98
C ILE A 27 -1.27 -8.28 -24.27
N GLN A 28 -0.44 -8.30 -25.32
CA GLN A 28 -0.85 -8.83 -26.62
C GLN A 28 -1.02 -10.35 -26.55
N GLN A 29 -2.19 -10.83 -26.92
CA GLN A 29 -2.51 -12.24 -26.99
C GLN A 29 -2.11 -12.82 -28.37
N ASN A 30 -2.11 -14.15 -28.49
CA ASN A 30 -1.79 -14.85 -29.74
C ASN A 30 -2.70 -14.45 -30.92
N ASP A 31 -3.96 -14.05 -30.63
CA ASP A 31 -4.89 -13.54 -31.64
C ASP A 31 -4.63 -12.07 -32.05
N GLY A 32 -3.67 -11.42 -31.41
CA GLY A 32 -3.26 -10.03 -31.64
C GLY A 32 -4.05 -8.98 -30.88
N ARG A 33 -5.04 -9.35 -30.10
CA ARG A 33 -5.75 -8.44 -29.21
C ARG A 33 -4.93 -8.14 -27.96
N TYR A 34 -5.04 -6.92 -27.46
CA TYR A 34 -4.47 -6.55 -26.19
C TYR A 34 -5.51 -6.72 -25.08
N ILE A 35 -5.19 -7.56 -24.10
CA ILE A 35 -6.02 -7.75 -22.91
C ILE A 35 -5.36 -7.01 -21.76
N LYS A 36 -6.15 -6.26 -20.99
CA LYS A 36 -5.71 -5.62 -19.77
C LYS A 36 -5.37 -6.70 -18.72
N GLN A 37 -4.15 -6.66 -18.24
CA GLN A 37 -3.71 -7.48 -17.11
C GLN A 37 -3.21 -6.62 -15.94
N LYS A 38 -3.41 -7.10 -14.73
CA LYS A 38 -2.80 -6.53 -13.54
C LYS A 38 -1.32 -6.94 -13.52
N VAL A 39 -0.46 -5.95 -13.59
CA VAL A 39 0.99 -6.13 -13.69
C VAL A 39 1.65 -5.07 -12.84
N MET A 40 2.60 -5.45 -12.02
CA MET A 40 3.49 -4.51 -11.36
C MET A 40 4.56 -4.05 -12.34
N MET A 41 4.26 -2.94 -13.05
CA MET A 41 5.21 -2.36 -14.02
C MET A 41 6.49 -1.91 -13.33
N SER A 42 7.60 -2.36 -13.84
CA SER A 42 8.96 -2.03 -13.37
C SER A 42 9.94 -2.06 -14.55
N PRO A 43 11.14 -1.47 -14.41
CA PRO A 43 12.18 -1.62 -15.44
C PRO A 43 12.43 -3.07 -15.82
N PHE A 44 12.36 -3.98 -14.86
CA PHE A 44 12.50 -5.41 -15.09
C PHE A 44 11.46 -5.99 -16.08
N VAL A 45 10.19 -5.60 -15.99
CA VAL A 45 9.16 -6.05 -16.94
C VAL A 45 9.49 -5.59 -18.36
N ILE A 46 9.97 -4.36 -18.48
CA ILE A 46 10.39 -3.78 -19.78
C ILE A 46 11.64 -4.48 -20.32
N GLU A 47 12.63 -4.71 -19.47
CA GLU A 47 13.83 -5.48 -19.83
C GLU A 47 13.46 -6.83 -20.45
N ASN A 48 12.57 -7.58 -19.79
CA ASN A 48 12.12 -8.87 -20.30
C ASN A 48 11.26 -8.75 -21.56
N MET A 49 10.45 -7.73 -21.68
CA MET A 49 9.73 -7.45 -22.94
C MET A 49 10.74 -7.31 -24.11
N ILE A 50 11.83 -6.59 -23.89
CA ILE A 50 12.88 -6.41 -24.93
C ILE A 50 13.61 -7.70 -25.21
N LEU A 51 14.06 -8.42 -24.16
CA LEU A 51 14.84 -9.65 -24.27
C LEU A 51 14.07 -10.81 -24.91
N GLN A 52 12.78 -10.95 -24.55
CA GLN A 52 11.95 -12.07 -24.97
C GLN A 52 11.02 -11.72 -26.15
N PHE A 53 11.29 -10.62 -26.84
CA PHE A 53 10.51 -10.16 -28.00
C PHE A 53 9.03 -10.00 -27.70
N GLY A 54 8.70 -9.56 -26.48
CA GLY A 54 7.34 -9.37 -26.01
C GLY A 54 6.64 -8.14 -26.62
N SER A 55 5.31 -8.12 -26.55
CA SER A 55 4.49 -6.98 -26.94
C SER A 55 3.54 -6.60 -25.84
N MET A 56 3.61 -5.36 -25.40
CA MET A 56 2.67 -4.84 -24.41
C MET A 56 2.23 -3.41 -24.75
N GLY A 57 1.14 -2.97 -24.12
CA GLY A 57 0.64 -1.59 -24.20
C GLY A 57 0.76 -0.91 -22.84
N CYS A 58 1.15 0.36 -22.84
CA CYS A 58 1.14 1.19 -21.65
C CYS A 58 -0.17 1.98 -21.54
N TYR A 59 -0.69 2.05 -20.31
CA TYR A 59 -1.82 2.89 -20.00
C TYR A 59 -1.36 4.30 -19.68
N GLN A 60 -1.98 5.26 -20.32
CA GLN A 60 -1.62 6.67 -20.21
C GLN A 60 -1.90 7.25 -18.82
N GLN A 61 -3.00 6.82 -18.19
CA GLN A 61 -3.47 7.38 -16.93
C GLN A 61 -2.96 6.57 -15.75
N GLY A 62 -2.44 7.26 -14.72
CA GLY A 62 -2.02 6.63 -13.48
C GLY A 62 -3.18 5.95 -12.74
N TYR A 63 -2.88 4.92 -11.96
CA TYR A 63 -3.90 4.17 -11.23
C TYR A 63 -4.65 5.05 -10.23
N LYS A 64 -5.98 5.08 -10.33
CA LYS A 64 -6.87 5.91 -9.50
C LYS A 64 -6.54 7.41 -9.48
N THR A 65 -5.89 7.94 -10.52
CA THR A 65 -5.61 9.36 -10.66
C THR A 65 -6.05 9.85 -12.04
N ASP A 66 -6.14 11.15 -12.23
CA ASP A 66 -6.34 11.80 -13.53
C ASP A 66 -5.01 12.25 -14.17
N ARG A 67 -3.88 11.75 -13.65
CA ARG A 67 -2.54 12.18 -14.06
C ARG A 67 -2.00 11.37 -15.20
N ILE A 68 -1.38 12.07 -16.15
CA ILE A 68 -0.67 11.53 -17.30
C ILE A 68 0.72 12.17 -17.37
N LYS A 69 1.64 11.59 -18.14
CA LYS A 69 3.01 12.10 -18.29
C LYS A 69 3.38 12.44 -19.73
N TRP A 70 2.57 12.00 -20.65
CA TRP A 70 2.80 12.16 -22.06
C TRP A 70 1.48 12.33 -22.80
N ILE A 71 1.58 12.92 -23.97
CA ILE A 71 0.53 12.91 -24.98
C ILE A 71 1.10 12.25 -26.24
N CYS A 72 0.22 11.63 -27.03
CA CYS A 72 0.66 10.92 -28.22
C CYS A 72 -0.35 11.13 -29.38
N PHE A 73 0.19 11.33 -30.55
CA PHE A 73 -0.50 11.27 -31.83
C PHE A 73 -0.10 9.96 -32.51
N ASP A 74 -1.05 9.08 -32.75
CA ASP A 74 -0.86 7.77 -33.38
C ASP A 74 -1.43 7.82 -34.79
N PHE A 75 -0.54 7.87 -35.75
CA PHE A 75 -0.83 7.93 -37.18
C PHE A 75 -0.77 6.53 -37.78
N ASP A 76 -1.87 6.05 -38.34
CA ASP A 76 -1.99 4.67 -38.84
C ASP A 76 -2.40 4.62 -40.31
N CYS A 77 -1.79 3.77 -41.11
CA CYS A 77 -2.31 3.34 -42.39
C CYS A 77 -3.48 2.39 -42.16
N LYS A 78 -4.62 2.61 -42.83
CA LYS A 78 -5.78 1.69 -42.74
C LYS A 78 -5.56 0.40 -43.53
N ASP A 79 -4.77 0.45 -44.60
CA ASP A 79 -4.28 -0.75 -45.28
C ASP A 79 -3.31 -1.50 -44.37
N LYS A 80 -3.60 -2.78 -44.14
CA LYS A 80 -2.84 -3.65 -43.25
C LYS A 80 -1.79 -4.48 -43.97
N ASP A 81 -1.93 -4.65 -45.24
CA ASP A 81 -1.12 -5.58 -46.03
C ASP A 81 0.03 -4.82 -46.73
N GLU A 82 -0.25 -3.63 -47.27
CA GLU A 82 0.77 -2.78 -47.90
C GLU A 82 0.71 -1.35 -47.35
N PRO A 83 1.15 -1.07 -46.11
CA PRO A 83 1.08 0.26 -45.54
C PRO A 83 2.07 1.21 -46.19
N ASP A 84 1.57 2.30 -46.82
CA ASP A 84 2.38 3.37 -47.38
C ASP A 84 2.81 4.37 -46.29
N LEU A 85 3.83 4.00 -45.54
CA LEU A 85 4.38 4.78 -44.44
C LEU A 85 5.20 6.01 -44.93
N ASP A 86 5.78 5.95 -46.11
CA ASP A 86 6.55 7.07 -46.67
C ASP A 86 5.62 8.25 -47.01
N THR A 87 4.50 7.97 -47.68
CA THR A 87 3.49 9.00 -47.94
C THR A 87 2.89 9.50 -46.62
N LEU A 88 2.55 8.63 -45.68
CA LEU A 88 2.02 9.02 -44.37
C LEU A 88 3.01 9.95 -43.64
N TYR A 89 4.28 9.63 -43.64
CA TYR A 89 5.32 10.45 -43.01
C TYR A 89 5.44 11.82 -43.69
N HIS A 90 5.69 11.84 -45.01
CA HIS A 90 5.98 13.09 -45.71
C HIS A 90 4.79 14.02 -45.77
N LYS A 91 3.57 13.47 -45.90
CA LYS A 91 2.35 14.31 -46.06
C LYS A 91 1.84 14.86 -44.72
N TYR A 92 1.92 14.09 -43.63
CA TYR A 92 1.25 14.47 -42.38
C TYR A 92 2.23 14.64 -41.20
N ILE A 93 3.19 13.74 -41.06
CA ILE A 93 4.03 13.70 -39.87
C ILE A 93 5.16 14.73 -39.95
N ALA A 94 5.86 14.79 -41.06
CA ALA A 94 6.94 15.74 -41.26
C ALA A 94 6.49 17.22 -41.11
N PRO A 95 5.36 17.68 -41.73
CA PRO A 95 4.85 19.03 -41.46
C PRO A 95 4.47 19.25 -39.99
N PHE A 96 3.91 18.23 -39.32
CA PHE A 96 3.53 18.34 -37.91
C PHE A 96 4.75 18.45 -37.00
N THR A 97 5.78 17.62 -37.22
CA THR A 97 7.01 17.66 -36.44
C THR A 97 7.80 18.95 -36.72
N SER A 98 7.82 19.45 -37.96
CA SER A 98 8.43 20.77 -38.27
C SER A 98 7.75 21.89 -37.49
N MET A 99 6.43 21.89 -37.40
CA MET A 99 5.71 22.86 -36.56
C MET A 99 6.11 22.75 -35.08
N LEU A 100 6.28 21.54 -34.55
CA LEU A 100 6.73 21.35 -33.17
C LEU A 100 8.15 21.90 -32.94
N GLU A 101 9.04 21.71 -33.93
CA GLU A 101 10.41 22.23 -33.90
C GLU A 101 10.41 23.76 -33.94
N GLU A 102 9.64 24.38 -34.84
CA GLU A 102 9.50 25.84 -34.91
C GLU A 102 8.98 26.43 -33.60
N MET A 103 8.10 25.70 -32.90
CA MET A 103 7.61 26.08 -31.57
C MET A 103 8.58 25.75 -30.46
N GLY A 104 9.66 24.99 -30.73
CA GLY A 104 10.59 24.52 -29.75
C GLY A 104 9.98 23.50 -28.78
N ILE A 105 8.97 22.75 -29.20
CA ILE A 105 8.36 21.63 -28.43
C ILE A 105 9.09 20.35 -28.79
N ARG A 106 9.70 19.71 -27.80
CA ARG A 106 10.46 18.46 -27.97
C ARG A 106 9.51 17.28 -28.12
N TYR A 107 9.82 16.38 -29.04
CA TYR A 107 9.04 15.19 -29.37
C TYR A 107 9.96 14.00 -29.67
N LEU A 108 9.36 12.81 -29.67
CA LEU A 108 9.98 11.57 -30.18
C LEU A 108 9.08 11.00 -31.26
N THR A 109 9.66 10.58 -32.38
CA THR A 109 8.97 9.82 -33.41
C THR A 109 9.29 8.34 -33.26
N GLU A 110 8.27 7.50 -33.31
CA GLU A 110 8.39 6.04 -33.18
C GLU A 110 7.63 5.35 -34.32
N PHE A 111 8.30 4.46 -35.02
CA PHE A 111 7.63 3.48 -35.86
C PHE A 111 6.97 2.42 -35.00
N SER A 112 5.66 2.20 -35.12
CA SER A 112 4.90 1.31 -34.25
C SER A 112 5.18 -0.20 -34.48
N GLY A 113 6.03 -0.55 -35.44
CA GLY A 113 6.43 -1.92 -35.77
C GLY A 113 5.57 -2.56 -36.87
N ARG A 114 4.56 -1.89 -37.42
CA ARG A 114 3.79 -2.45 -38.55
C ARG A 114 3.32 -1.36 -39.54
N ARG A 115 2.28 -0.60 -39.20
CA ARG A 115 1.53 0.27 -40.11
C ARG A 115 1.37 1.71 -39.61
N GLY A 116 1.94 2.07 -38.47
CA GLY A 116 1.75 3.38 -37.85
C GLY A 116 3.06 4.02 -37.38
N ILE A 117 2.97 5.31 -37.13
CA ILE A 117 4.02 6.14 -36.55
C ILE A 117 3.40 6.94 -35.42
N HIS A 118 4.01 6.85 -34.24
CA HIS A 118 3.64 7.63 -33.06
C HIS A 118 4.49 8.89 -32.99
N VAL A 119 3.88 10.02 -32.62
CA VAL A 119 4.58 11.23 -32.22
C VAL A 119 4.28 11.47 -30.73
N TRP A 120 5.32 11.29 -29.91
CA TRP A 120 5.25 11.39 -28.46
C TRP A 120 5.72 12.76 -28.00
N ILE A 121 4.97 13.41 -27.13
CA ILE A 121 5.37 14.61 -26.41
C ILE A 121 5.33 14.29 -24.93
N LEU A 122 6.50 14.19 -24.30
CA LEU A 122 6.64 13.78 -22.91
C LEU A 122 6.97 14.99 -22.02
N PHE A 123 6.58 14.90 -20.77
CA PHE A 123 6.75 15.96 -19.78
C PHE A 123 7.59 15.50 -18.59
N HIS A 124 8.36 16.42 -18.01
CA HIS A 124 9.16 16.16 -16.81
C HIS A 124 8.31 15.73 -15.61
N THR A 125 7.13 16.35 -15.47
CA THR A 125 6.20 16.14 -14.35
C THR A 125 4.84 15.65 -14.86
N LEU A 126 4.03 15.15 -13.94
CA LEU A 126 2.68 14.71 -14.26
C LEU A 126 1.75 15.91 -14.48
N LEU A 127 0.98 15.88 -15.57
CA LEU A 127 -0.07 16.83 -15.86
C LEU A 127 -1.46 16.18 -15.73
N THR A 128 -2.51 17.00 -15.61
CA THR A 128 -3.87 16.46 -15.62
C THR A 128 -4.23 15.96 -17.03
N LYS A 129 -5.02 14.91 -17.12
CA LYS A 129 -5.53 14.40 -18.40
C LYS A 129 -6.26 15.48 -19.20
N ARG A 130 -7.00 16.35 -18.51
CA ARG A 130 -7.72 17.48 -19.11
C ARG A 130 -6.75 18.45 -19.79
N LEU A 131 -5.68 18.87 -19.11
CA LEU A 131 -4.68 19.76 -19.70
C LEU A 131 -3.99 19.09 -20.89
N GLY A 132 -3.60 17.81 -20.78
CA GLY A 132 -3.02 17.06 -21.89
C GLY A 132 -3.94 17.00 -23.11
N PHE A 133 -5.24 16.81 -22.91
CA PHE A 133 -6.22 16.84 -23.98
C PHE A 133 -6.33 18.23 -24.64
N HIS A 134 -6.33 19.30 -23.85
CA HIS A 134 -6.36 20.67 -24.39
C HIS A 134 -5.09 21.01 -25.18
N ILE A 135 -3.91 20.57 -24.69
CA ILE A 135 -2.66 20.73 -25.46
C ILE A 135 -2.75 20.01 -26.81
N LEU A 136 -3.26 18.79 -26.86
CA LEU A 136 -3.50 18.06 -28.11
C LEU A 136 -4.41 18.82 -29.06
N CYS A 137 -5.52 19.36 -28.55
CA CYS A 137 -6.46 20.11 -29.35
C CYS A 137 -5.84 21.40 -29.89
N GLU A 138 -5.02 22.10 -29.10
CA GLU A 138 -4.34 23.31 -29.57
C GLU A 138 -3.27 23.02 -30.64
N LEU A 139 -2.51 21.94 -30.48
CA LEU A 139 -1.54 21.47 -31.46
C LEU A 139 -2.24 21.08 -32.79
N GLU A 140 -3.37 20.39 -32.73
CA GLU A 140 -4.17 20.02 -33.88
C GLU A 140 -4.69 21.26 -34.63
N LYS A 141 -5.18 22.27 -33.93
CA LYS A 141 -5.64 23.53 -34.53
C LYS A 141 -4.52 24.27 -35.28
N ARG A 142 -3.30 24.19 -34.76
CA ARG A 142 -2.13 24.86 -35.38
C ARG A 142 -1.56 24.14 -36.59
N CYS A 143 -1.89 22.87 -36.75
CA CYS A 143 -1.49 22.05 -37.87
C CYS A 143 -2.72 21.48 -38.59
N PRO A 144 -3.41 22.25 -39.43
CA PRO A 144 -4.68 21.84 -40.08
C PRO A 144 -4.54 20.54 -40.88
N ILE A 145 -3.34 20.27 -41.43
CA ILE A 145 -3.11 19.08 -42.27
C ILE A 145 -3.37 17.77 -41.51
N ILE A 146 -3.14 17.73 -40.21
CA ILE A 146 -3.44 16.53 -39.43
C ILE A 146 -4.95 16.33 -39.16
N SER A 147 -5.73 17.41 -39.28
CA SER A 147 -7.20 17.31 -39.19
C SER A 147 -7.81 16.68 -40.44
N GLU A 148 -7.17 16.80 -41.60
CA GLU A 148 -7.63 16.20 -42.86
C GLU A 148 -7.60 14.65 -42.81
N ILE A 149 -6.75 14.05 -41.95
CA ILE A 149 -6.68 12.60 -41.79
C ILE A 149 -8.02 12.00 -41.31
N LYS A 150 -8.80 12.74 -40.52
CA LYS A 150 -10.07 12.25 -39.97
C LYS A 150 -11.09 11.88 -41.03
N GLU A 151 -11.05 12.55 -42.17
CA GLU A 151 -11.94 12.32 -43.28
C GLU A 151 -11.33 11.41 -44.36
N ASN A 152 -10.09 11.00 -44.19
CA ASN A 152 -9.35 10.23 -45.16
C ASN A 152 -9.69 8.73 -45.09
N ALA A 153 -9.85 8.06 -46.24
CA ALA A 153 -10.14 6.63 -46.30
C ALA A 153 -8.89 5.73 -46.06
N GLU A 154 -7.70 6.25 -46.31
CA GLU A 154 -6.44 5.50 -46.34
C GLU A 154 -5.70 5.58 -45.00
N TRP A 155 -5.87 6.70 -44.26
CA TRP A 155 -5.14 6.92 -43.00
C TRP A 155 -6.06 7.26 -41.84
N GLY A 156 -5.58 7.01 -40.62
CA GLY A 156 -6.26 7.30 -39.39
C GLY A 156 -5.35 8.03 -38.39
N LEU A 157 -5.98 8.77 -37.48
CA LEU A 157 -5.30 9.47 -36.40
C LEU A 157 -6.03 9.19 -35.08
N ASP A 158 -5.37 8.48 -34.20
CA ASP A 158 -5.79 8.35 -32.80
C ASP A 158 -4.99 9.33 -31.92
N LYS A 159 -5.65 9.88 -30.91
CA LYS A 159 -5.05 10.84 -29.97
C LYS A 159 -5.11 10.33 -28.53
N PHE A 160 -4.06 10.53 -27.80
CA PHE A 160 -3.97 10.16 -26.41
C PHE A 160 -3.53 11.36 -25.55
N PRO A 161 -4.40 11.87 -24.63
CA PRO A 161 -5.73 11.35 -24.29
C PRO A 161 -6.79 11.63 -25.35
N ALA A 162 -7.73 10.70 -25.52
CA ALA A 162 -8.82 10.83 -26.49
C ALA A 162 -9.94 11.77 -26.01
N THR A 163 -10.06 12.01 -24.71
CA THR A 163 -11.07 12.86 -24.07
C THR A 163 -10.48 13.56 -22.85
N ASP A 164 -11.07 14.68 -22.46
CA ASP A 164 -10.73 15.42 -21.23
C ASP A 164 -11.31 14.81 -19.95
N SER A 165 -12.25 13.86 -20.10
CA SER A 165 -12.94 13.24 -18.97
C SER A 165 -12.13 12.13 -18.33
N SER A 166 -11.98 12.19 -17.00
CA SER A 166 -11.44 11.11 -16.16
C SER A 166 -12.54 10.26 -15.51
N LYS A 167 -13.83 10.59 -15.72
CA LYS A 167 -14.94 9.88 -15.09
C LYS A 167 -15.02 8.43 -15.58
N ASN A 168 -15.09 7.50 -14.63
CA ASN A 168 -15.32 6.05 -14.81
C ASN A 168 -14.22 5.27 -15.55
N ASN A 169 -13.06 5.84 -15.83
CA ASN A 169 -11.98 5.12 -16.49
C ASN A 169 -10.75 5.04 -15.58
N ILE A 170 -10.57 3.89 -14.91
CA ILE A 170 -9.52 3.68 -13.93
C ILE A 170 -8.12 3.63 -14.57
N VAL A 171 -7.99 3.32 -15.86
CA VAL A 171 -6.70 3.15 -16.53
C VAL A 171 -6.52 3.96 -17.81
N GLY A 172 -7.57 4.51 -18.36
CA GLY A 172 -7.52 5.21 -19.66
C GLY A 172 -7.40 4.27 -20.86
N LYS A 173 -7.10 4.84 -22.03
CA LYS A 173 -6.70 4.08 -23.21
C LYS A 173 -5.22 3.70 -23.12
N GLN A 174 -4.85 2.65 -23.83
CA GLN A 174 -3.46 2.21 -23.94
C GLN A 174 -2.88 2.55 -25.30
N VAL A 175 -1.57 2.76 -25.35
CA VAL A 175 -0.76 2.82 -26.57
C VAL A 175 0.24 1.67 -26.51
N LYS A 176 0.64 1.14 -27.66
CA LYS A 176 1.70 0.15 -27.73
C LYS A 176 2.97 0.70 -27.07
N PHE A 177 3.56 -0.06 -26.19
CA PHE A 177 4.77 0.33 -25.48
C PHE A 177 5.95 0.37 -26.45
N PRO A 178 6.84 1.37 -26.39
CA PRO A 178 7.99 1.44 -27.28
C PRO A 178 8.88 0.22 -27.21
N LEU A 179 9.63 -0.03 -28.25
CA LEU A 179 10.50 -1.22 -28.45
C LEU A 179 9.80 -2.57 -28.31
N SER A 180 8.45 -2.59 -28.19
CA SER A 180 7.66 -3.83 -28.23
C SER A 180 7.75 -4.51 -29.60
N CYS A 181 7.85 -5.82 -29.60
CA CYS A 181 7.86 -6.62 -30.83
C CYS A 181 6.42 -6.89 -31.29
N HIS A 182 6.06 -6.48 -32.50
CA HIS A 182 4.77 -6.83 -33.07
C HIS A 182 4.73 -8.33 -33.42
N ARG A 183 3.57 -8.97 -33.37
CA ARG A 183 3.41 -10.40 -33.72
C ARG A 183 3.89 -10.79 -35.13
N SER A 184 4.04 -9.79 -36.03
CA SER A 184 4.66 -10.00 -37.36
C SER A 184 6.18 -10.13 -37.31
N GLY A 185 6.80 -10.07 -36.12
CA GLY A 185 8.23 -10.18 -35.93
C GLY A 185 9.00 -8.86 -36.10
N THR A 186 8.32 -7.72 -36.18
CA THR A 186 8.99 -6.42 -36.30
C THR A 186 8.90 -5.66 -34.96
N ARG A 187 10.02 -5.19 -34.45
CA ARG A 187 10.12 -4.35 -33.26
C ARG A 187 9.79 -2.90 -33.61
N SER A 188 9.04 -2.20 -32.74
CA SER A 188 8.91 -0.74 -32.84
C SER A 188 10.23 -0.06 -32.46
N TYR A 189 10.46 1.15 -32.96
CA TYR A 189 11.70 1.88 -32.72
C TYR A 189 11.57 3.37 -32.89
N PHE A 190 12.38 4.11 -32.14
CA PHE A 190 12.53 5.56 -32.32
C PHE A 190 13.43 5.86 -33.48
N PHE A 191 13.14 6.94 -34.17
CA PHE A 191 13.96 7.44 -35.27
C PHE A 191 14.04 8.97 -35.21
N THR A 192 15.13 9.52 -35.76
CA THR A 192 15.37 10.96 -35.91
C THR A 192 15.54 11.30 -37.42
N GLY A 193 15.11 12.49 -37.78
CA GLY A 193 15.11 12.90 -39.22
C GLY A 193 13.98 12.23 -39.99
N GLY A 194 14.22 11.92 -41.28
CA GLY A 194 13.23 11.27 -42.15
C GLY A 194 12.94 9.83 -41.81
N PHE A 195 11.71 9.36 -42.03
CA PHE A 195 11.36 7.97 -41.84
C PHE A 195 12.11 7.07 -42.83
N GLN A 196 12.76 6.06 -42.33
CA GLN A 196 13.35 4.98 -43.14
C GLN A 196 13.10 3.65 -42.42
N ARG A 197 12.52 2.71 -43.16
CA ARG A 197 12.27 1.38 -42.59
C ARG A 197 13.57 0.63 -42.34
N LYS A 198 13.85 0.26 -41.10
CA LYS A 198 15.04 -0.50 -40.74
C LYS A 198 14.85 -1.97 -41.05
N ALA A 199 15.86 -2.56 -41.69
CA ALA A 199 15.84 -3.99 -42.04
C ALA A 199 16.10 -4.87 -40.83
N ASP A 200 17.00 -4.45 -39.92
CA ASP A 200 17.36 -5.15 -38.70
C ASP A 200 16.99 -4.30 -37.46
N THR A 201 16.12 -4.85 -36.62
CA THR A 201 15.68 -4.23 -35.36
C THR A 201 16.03 -5.07 -34.14
N PHE A 202 16.96 -6.05 -34.29
CA PHE A 202 17.30 -6.99 -33.24
C PHE A 202 18.79 -7.01 -32.90
N SER A 203 19.63 -6.34 -33.68
CA SER A 203 21.09 -6.29 -33.43
C SER A 203 21.47 -5.44 -32.23
N ASP A 204 22.61 -5.70 -31.67
CA ASP A 204 23.18 -4.90 -30.57
C ASP A 204 23.40 -3.44 -31.00
N SER A 205 23.79 -3.20 -32.22
CA SER A 205 23.99 -1.85 -32.79
C SER A 205 22.66 -1.07 -32.85
N PHE A 206 21.59 -1.76 -33.17
CA PHE A 206 20.23 -1.15 -33.11
C PHE A 206 19.85 -0.73 -31.70
N LEU A 207 20.06 -1.57 -30.69
CA LEU A 207 19.75 -1.24 -29.30
C LEU A 207 20.61 -0.09 -28.78
N LEU A 208 21.87 -0.02 -29.15
CA LEU A 208 22.76 1.10 -28.83
C LEU A 208 22.25 2.41 -29.44
N GLU A 209 21.79 2.39 -30.69
CA GLU A 209 21.17 3.56 -31.34
C GLU A 209 19.89 4.00 -30.59
N GLN A 210 19.04 3.04 -30.19
CA GLN A 210 17.82 3.37 -29.45
C GLN A 210 18.14 3.99 -28.08
N LEU A 211 19.16 3.49 -27.40
CA LEU A 211 19.62 4.06 -26.13
C LEU A 211 20.10 5.49 -26.33
N GLU A 212 20.91 5.75 -27.37
CA GLU A 212 21.42 7.08 -27.68
C GLU A 212 20.30 8.10 -27.96
N ILE A 213 19.29 7.73 -28.75
CA ILE A 213 18.12 8.57 -29.02
C ILE A 213 17.39 8.93 -27.71
N MET A 214 17.18 7.95 -26.81
CA MET A 214 16.49 8.18 -25.55
C MET A 214 17.31 8.97 -24.53
N GLU A 215 18.65 8.78 -24.48
CA GLU A 215 19.54 9.54 -23.59
C GLU A 215 19.65 11.01 -24.01
N GLN A 216 19.54 11.30 -25.30
CA GLN A 216 19.56 12.66 -25.82
C GLN A 216 18.22 13.39 -25.68
N TYR A 217 17.14 12.65 -25.47
CA TYR A 217 15.83 13.25 -25.34
C TYR A 217 15.58 13.86 -23.96
N GLU A 218 15.22 15.11 -23.92
CA GLU A 218 14.81 15.83 -22.72
C GLU A 218 13.30 16.10 -22.75
N PRO A 219 12.50 15.63 -21.76
CA PRO A 219 11.08 15.92 -21.67
C PRO A 219 10.78 17.43 -21.59
N ASN A 220 9.58 17.83 -21.97
CA ASN A 220 9.15 19.23 -21.94
C ASN A 220 8.75 19.68 -20.53
N SER A 221 8.92 20.98 -20.27
CA SER A 221 8.26 21.65 -19.16
C SER A 221 6.81 21.93 -19.52
N ILE A 222 5.86 21.67 -18.61
CA ILE A 222 4.43 21.94 -18.82
C ILE A 222 4.21 23.43 -19.04
N SER A 223 4.83 24.29 -18.21
CA SER A 223 4.69 25.74 -18.28
C SER A 223 5.19 26.30 -19.60
N GLU A 224 6.34 25.80 -20.10
CA GLU A 224 6.87 26.22 -21.39
C GLU A 224 5.96 25.86 -22.56
N VAL A 225 5.37 24.67 -22.57
CA VAL A 225 4.45 24.24 -23.63
C VAL A 225 3.15 25.06 -23.59
N VAL A 226 2.60 25.28 -22.37
CA VAL A 226 1.39 26.11 -22.18
C VAL A 226 1.63 27.57 -22.67
N GLU A 227 2.80 28.14 -22.34
CA GLU A 227 3.19 29.48 -22.79
C GLU A 227 3.34 29.55 -24.32
N LYS A 228 4.08 28.62 -24.93
CA LYS A 228 4.27 28.53 -26.39
C LYS A 228 2.97 28.35 -27.15
N LEU A 229 1.98 27.72 -26.56
CA LEU A 229 0.65 27.56 -27.11
C LEU A 229 -0.28 28.73 -26.79
N ASN A 230 0.16 29.74 -26.05
CA ASN A 230 -0.67 30.87 -25.59
C ASN A 230 -1.97 30.39 -24.91
N MET A 231 -1.90 29.28 -24.19
CA MET A 231 -3.04 28.73 -23.44
C MET A 231 -3.16 29.44 -22.10
N LYS A 232 -4.39 29.84 -21.76
CA LYS A 232 -4.67 30.16 -20.34
C LYS A 232 -4.55 28.87 -19.56
N ASP A 233 -3.91 28.93 -18.40
CA ASP A 233 -3.78 27.77 -17.53
C ASP A 233 -5.16 27.17 -17.25
N THR A 234 -5.43 25.98 -17.80
CA THR A 234 -6.73 25.33 -17.74
C THR A 234 -6.80 24.33 -16.58
N GLY A 235 -6.17 24.66 -15.44
CA GLY A 235 -6.32 23.89 -14.20
C GLY A 235 -5.30 22.77 -14.01
N ASN A 236 -4.11 22.92 -14.57
CA ASN A 236 -2.96 22.22 -14.04
C ASN A 236 -2.54 23.00 -12.80
N GLU A 237 -2.92 22.52 -11.61
CA GLU A 237 -2.33 23.05 -10.39
C GLU A 237 -0.82 22.94 -10.56
N PRO A 238 -0.06 24.06 -10.59
CA PRO A 238 1.38 23.98 -10.55
C PRO A 238 1.73 23.04 -9.42
N GLY A 239 2.79 22.24 -9.47
CA GLY A 239 3.14 21.22 -8.48
C GLY A 239 3.27 21.75 -7.04
N LEU A 240 2.35 22.64 -6.68
CA LEU A 240 2.16 23.27 -5.40
C LEU A 240 1.67 22.23 -4.42
N LEU A 241 2.38 22.11 -3.35
CA LEU A 241 1.93 21.40 -2.18
C LEU A 241 0.62 22.06 -1.71
N LYS A 242 -0.53 21.34 -1.85
CA LYS A 242 -1.84 21.92 -1.51
C LYS A 242 -2.01 22.16 -0.02
N TYR A 243 -1.61 21.18 0.77
CA TYR A 243 -1.82 21.13 2.21
C TYR A 243 -0.57 20.62 2.90
N ARG A 244 -0.31 21.15 4.10
CA ARG A 244 0.70 20.59 4.99
C ARG A 244 0.05 20.03 6.24
N LYS A 245 0.53 18.87 6.67
CA LYS A 245 0.18 18.29 7.97
C LYS A 245 1.25 18.72 8.98
N TYR A 246 0.79 19.14 10.15
CA TYR A 246 1.66 19.53 11.25
C TYR A 246 1.34 18.73 12.49
N ARG A 247 2.36 18.53 13.31
CA ARG A 247 2.23 18.10 14.70
C ARG A 247 2.50 19.31 15.59
N LEU A 248 1.60 19.56 16.53
CA LEU A 248 1.76 20.58 17.54
C LEU A 248 2.40 19.97 18.79
N LEU A 249 3.51 20.56 19.26
CA LEU A 249 4.24 20.09 20.44
C LEU A 249 3.86 20.79 21.75
N GLY A 250 2.94 21.74 21.72
CA GLY A 250 2.54 22.52 22.88
C GLY A 250 1.17 23.16 22.72
N ASN A 251 0.76 24.00 23.64
CA ASN A 251 -0.45 24.78 23.56
C ASN A 251 -0.19 26.12 22.86
N ILE A 252 -1.18 26.56 22.07
CA ILE A 252 -1.16 27.84 21.39
C ILE A 252 -2.12 28.77 22.14
N GLU A 253 -1.65 29.93 22.59
CA GLU A 253 -2.46 30.97 23.21
C GLU A 253 -2.56 32.16 22.26
N ILE A 254 -3.59 32.19 21.43
CA ILE A 254 -3.89 33.30 20.52
C ILE A 254 -5.37 33.66 20.64
N THR A 255 -5.68 34.95 20.71
CA THR A 255 -7.06 35.43 20.76
C THR A 255 -7.71 35.46 19.37
N THR A 256 -9.02 35.37 19.30
CA THR A 256 -9.81 35.46 18.08
C THR A 256 -9.51 36.74 17.27
N ASP A 257 -9.32 37.88 17.94
CA ASP A 257 -9.01 39.14 17.27
C ASP A 257 -7.62 39.19 16.70
N GLN A 258 -6.62 38.61 17.38
CA GLN A 258 -5.27 38.45 16.86
C GLN A 258 -5.26 37.58 15.60
N ILE A 259 -6.01 36.47 15.59
CA ILE A 259 -6.12 35.58 14.44
C ILE A 259 -6.64 36.32 13.20
N ILE A 260 -7.79 37.03 13.37
CA ILE A 260 -8.41 37.76 12.27
C ILE A 260 -7.50 38.88 11.76
N ASN A 261 -6.89 39.64 12.66
CA ASN A 261 -6.01 40.74 12.28
C ASN A 261 -4.77 40.25 11.53
N ILE A 262 -4.07 39.22 12.05
CA ILE A 262 -2.85 38.70 11.44
C ILE A 262 -3.15 38.05 10.07
N LEU A 263 -4.15 37.21 9.97
CA LEU A 263 -4.49 36.59 8.69
C LEU A 263 -4.93 37.63 7.67
N SER A 264 -5.64 38.69 8.08
CA SER A 264 -6.06 39.79 7.21
C SER A 264 -4.91 40.67 6.68
N GLU A 265 -3.68 40.46 7.14
CA GLU A 265 -2.49 41.08 6.54
C GLU A 265 -2.24 40.55 5.11
N THR A 266 -2.78 39.36 4.78
CA THR A 266 -2.65 38.76 3.46
C THR A 266 -3.91 38.96 2.64
N VAL A 267 -3.75 39.27 1.35
CA VAL A 267 -4.87 39.56 0.43
C VAL A 267 -5.86 38.40 0.36
N VAL A 268 -5.38 37.17 0.37
CA VAL A 268 -6.26 35.99 0.28
C VAL A 268 -7.19 35.86 1.47
N PHE A 269 -6.71 36.01 2.70
CA PHE A 269 -7.54 35.96 3.89
C PHE A 269 -8.39 37.21 4.08
N GLN A 270 -7.88 38.39 3.71
CA GLN A 270 -8.68 39.61 3.72
C GLN A 270 -9.91 39.48 2.81
N GLN A 271 -9.77 38.97 1.60
CA GLN A 271 -10.91 38.74 0.70
C GLN A 271 -11.82 37.63 1.21
N LEU A 272 -11.27 36.56 1.79
CA LEU A 272 -12.03 35.50 2.40
C LEU A 272 -12.94 36.02 3.52
N PHE A 273 -12.38 36.76 4.49
CA PHE A 273 -13.14 37.34 5.58
C PHE A 273 -14.14 38.38 5.10
N HIS A 274 -13.82 39.16 4.06
CA HIS A 274 -14.74 40.11 3.47
C HIS A 274 -15.96 39.40 2.86
N ARG A 275 -15.77 38.32 2.06
CA ARG A 275 -16.90 37.53 1.53
C ARG A 275 -17.74 36.93 2.62
N MET A 276 -17.13 36.39 3.67
CA MET A 276 -17.82 35.80 4.78
C MET A 276 -18.66 36.83 5.54
N SER A 277 -18.13 38.04 5.75
CA SER A 277 -18.87 39.13 6.45
C SER A 277 -20.07 39.63 5.65
N GLN A 278 -20.04 39.53 4.33
CA GLN A 278 -21.15 39.88 3.45
C GLN A 278 -22.17 38.75 3.25
N GLY A 279 -21.98 37.59 3.89
CA GLY A 279 -22.83 36.43 3.69
C GLY A 279 -22.64 35.74 2.32
N LEU A 280 -21.55 36.05 1.61
CA LEU A 280 -21.20 35.51 0.29
C LEU A 280 -20.13 34.44 0.39
N ALA A 281 -19.98 33.79 1.54
CA ALA A 281 -18.98 32.77 1.78
C ALA A 281 -19.13 31.58 0.82
N LEU A 282 -18.00 31.18 0.19
CA LEU A 282 -17.91 29.96 -0.60
C LEU A 282 -17.73 28.76 0.32
N PRO A 283 -18.12 27.53 -0.08
CA PRO A 283 -17.83 26.32 0.68
C PRO A 283 -16.33 26.13 0.95
N SER A 284 -15.47 26.58 0.03
CA SER A 284 -14.01 26.59 0.20
C SER A 284 -13.53 27.51 1.33
N ASP A 285 -14.20 28.66 1.56
CA ASP A 285 -13.79 29.61 2.60
C ASP A 285 -13.87 28.99 3.98
N TRP A 286 -14.98 28.27 4.27
CA TRP A 286 -15.15 27.52 5.50
C TRP A 286 -14.11 26.42 5.67
N THR A 287 -13.82 25.67 4.59
CA THR A 287 -12.84 24.59 4.59
C THR A 287 -11.41 25.11 4.83
N VAL A 288 -11.05 26.23 4.23
CA VAL A 288 -9.75 26.87 4.41
C VAL A 288 -9.55 27.32 5.86
N LEU A 289 -10.55 27.97 6.46
CA LEU A 289 -10.47 28.37 7.87
C LEU A 289 -10.42 27.19 8.82
N LEU A 290 -11.25 26.15 8.59
CA LEU A 290 -11.20 24.91 9.37
C LEU A 290 -9.81 24.29 9.34
N GLY A 291 -9.21 24.18 8.17
CA GLY A 291 -7.85 23.65 8.01
C GLY A 291 -6.79 24.54 8.69
N THR A 292 -6.84 25.85 8.46
CA THR A 292 -5.89 26.80 9.00
C THR A 292 -5.90 26.84 10.54
N LEU A 293 -7.08 26.76 11.15
CA LEU A 293 -7.27 26.88 12.59
C LEU A 293 -7.34 25.54 13.32
N SER A 294 -7.19 24.42 12.61
CA SER A 294 -7.37 23.05 13.11
C SER A 294 -6.53 22.70 14.34
N LEU A 295 -5.39 23.36 14.54
CA LEU A 295 -4.46 23.11 15.64
C LEU A 295 -4.39 24.26 16.66
N CYS A 296 -5.11 25.35 16.43
CA CYS A 296 -5.06 26.52 17.33
C CYS A 296 -5.80 26.31 18.66
N ASP A 297 -6.72 25.34 18.72
CA ASP A 297 -7.59 25.16 19.89
C ASP A 297 -8.05 23.70 20.00
N SER A 298 -7.67 23.04 21.09
CA SER A 298 -8.07 21.66 21.40
C SER A 298 -9.58 21.49 21.62
N ASN A 299 -10.28 22.56 22.05
CA ASN A 299 -11.70 22.55 22.35
C ASN A 299 -12.57 23.23 21.27
N ALA A 300 -11.92 23.67 20.19
CA ALA A 300 -12.55 24.35 19.06
C ALA A 300 -13.40 25.60 19.43
N GLN A 301 -13.17 26.20 20.58
CA GLN A 301 -13.89 27.40 21.03
C GLN A 301 -13.50 28.63 20.21
N ILE A 302 -12.23 28.79 19.89
CA ILE A 302 -11.73 29.86 19.01
C ILE A 302 -12.38 29.74 17.63
N LEU A 303 -12.43 28.55 17.05
CA LEU A 303 -13.09 28.28 15.78
C LEU A 303 -14.57 28.69 15.78
N LYS A 304 -15.31 28.25 16.82
CA LYS A 304 -16.72 28.64 17.00
C LYS A 304 -16.88 30.15 17.14
N SER A 305 -16.06 30.80 17.94
CA SER A 305 -16.13 32.23 18.17
C SER A 305 -15.83 33.07 16.91
N ILE A 306 -14.95 32.56 16.02
CA ILE A 306 -14.68 33.18 14.71
C ILE A 306 -15.90 32.99 13.79
N PHE A 307 -16.43 31.78 13.70
CA PHE A 307 -17.50 31.45 12.78
C PHE A 307 -18.83 32.13 13.15
N GLN A 308 -19.11 32.28 14.45
CA GLN A 308 -20.28 33.02 14.96
C GLN A 308 -20.33 34.50 14.53
N ARG A 309 -19.20 35.05 14.10
CA ARG A 309 -19.15 36.47 13.63
C ARG A 309 -19.72 36.64 12.20
N PHE A 310 -19.99 35.53 11.50
CA PHE A 310 -20.45 35.57 10.11
C PHE A 310 -21.91 35.23 9.96
N PRO A 311 -22.64 35.90 9.01
CA PRO A 311 -24.10 35.76 8.88
C PRO A 311 -24.62 34.37 8.59
N ASN A 312 -23.84 33.52 7.96
CA ASN A 312 -24.23 32.17 7.53
C ASN A 312 -23.71 31.09 8.49
N TYR A 313 -23.49 31.40 9.73
CA TYR A 313 -23.09 30.46 10.77
C TYR A 313 -24.18 29.42 11.02
N ASP A 314 -23.79 28.16 10.99
CA ASP A 314 -24.59 26.99 11.31
C ASP A 314 -23.85 26.18 12.38
N GLU A 315 -24.39 26.12 13.58
CA GLU A 315 -23.74 25.51 14.74
C GLU A 315 -23.63 23.98 14.58
N GLU A 316 -24.69 23.32 14.13
CA GLU A 316 -24.74 21.88 13.99
C GLU A 316 -23.70 21.42 12.95
N LYS A 317 -23.71 22.05 11.78
CA LYS A 317 -22.75 21.77 10.70
C LYS A 317 -21.32 22.11 11.08
N THR A 318 -21.13 23.15 11.89
CA THR A 318 -19.79 23.53 12.40
C THR A 318 -19.28 22.47 13.37
N CYS A 319 -20.12 21.97 14.28
CA CYS A 319 -19.76 20.92 15.22
C CYS A 319 -19.40 19.60 14.48
N GLU A 320 -20.20 19.18 13.51
CA GLU A 320 -19.88 18.02 12.66
C GLU A 320 -18.53 18.14 11.94
N ASN A 321 -18.19 19.33 11.46
CA ASN A 321 -16.93 19.55 10.76
C ASN A 321 -15.75 19.63 11.71
N ILE A 322 -15.93 20.14 12.92
CA ILE A 322 -14.91 20.14 13.97
C ILE A 322 -14.49 18.73 14.35
N GLU A 323 -15.41 17.77 14.42
CA GLU A 323 -15.10 16.35 14.67
C GLU A 323 -14.20 15.72 13.58
N LYS A 324 -14.15 16.33 12.41
CA LYS A 324 -13.33 15.88 11.26
C LYS A 324 -11.97 16.60 11.17
N LEU A 325 -11.66 17.49 12.11
CA LEU A 325 -10.36 18.17 12.15
C LEU A 325 -9.22 17.18 12.31
N GLY A 326 -8.11 17.45 11.65
CA GLY A 326 -6.94 16.55 11.63
C GLY A 326 -7.09 15.28 10.82
N LYS A 327 -8.32 14.90 10.42
CA LYS A 327 -8.58 13.75 9.53
C LYS A 327 -8.89 14.17 8.10
N LYS A 328 -9.60 15.28 7.94
CA LYS A 328 -10.09 15.76 6.63
C LYS A 328 -9.62 17.18 6.30
N TYR A 329 -9.44 18.03 7.29
CA TYR A 329 -9.09 19.44 7.11
C TYR A 329 -7.64 19.67 7.55
N PHE A 330 -6.82 20.21 6.65
CA PHE A 330 -5.41 20.50 6.88
C PHE A 330 -5.10 21.93 6.45
N PRO A 331 -4.10 22.60 7.06
CA PRO A 331 -3.66 23.91 6.65
C PRO A 331 -3.24 23.93 5.18
N ALA A 332 -3.85 24.82 4.41
CA ALA A 332 -3.52 25.03 3.00
C ALA A 332 -2.29 25.95 2.87
N THR A 333 -1.46 25.69 1.85
CA THR A 333 -0.32 26.55 1.52
C THR A 333 -0.77 27.84 0.83
N PHE A 334 -0.01 28.92 0.97
CA PHE A 334 -0.35 30.17 0.28
C PHE A 334 -0.37 30.00 -1.23
N GLY A 335 0.61 29.30 -1.82
CA GLY A 335 0.61 29.02 -3.24
C GLY A 335 -0.70 28.40 -3.72
N TYR A 336 -1.23 27.40 -2.97
CA TYR A 336 -2.51 26.80 -3.30
C TYR A 336 -3.71 27.74 -3.05
N LEU A 337 -3.70 28.53 -1.99
CA LEU A 337 -4.79 29.47 -1.69
C LEU A 337 -4.90 30.56 -2.78
N TYR A 338 -3.77 31.16 -3.17
CA TYR A 338 -3.74 32.18 -4.21
C TYR A 338 -4.18 31.63 -5.58
N TYR A 339 -3.79 30.40 -5.87
CA TYR A 339 -4.28 29.68 -7.05
C TYR A 339 -5.78 29.40 -6.96
N LEU A 340 -6.27 28.91 -5.81
CA LEU A 340 -7.69 28.56 -5.60
C LEU A 340 -8.62 29.77 -5.83
N TYR A 341 -8.18 30.95 -5.43
CA TYR A 341 -8.97 32.17 -5.49
C TYR A 341 -8.62 33.08 -6.67
N ASP A 342 -7.75 32.64 -7.57
CA ASP A 342 -7.26 33.40 -8.75
C ASP A 342 -6.75 34.79 -8.36
N LEU A 343 -5.87 34.87 -7.36
CA LEU A 343 -5.30 36.10 -6.85
C LEU A 343 -3.81 36.20 -7.15
N PRO A 344 -3.28 37.42 -7.39
CA PRO A 344 -1.85 37.64 -7.43
C PRO A 344 -1.25 37.53 -6.03
N MET A 345 -0.28 36.64 -5.86
CA MET A 345 0.39 36.44 -4.57
C MET A 345 1.42 37.55 -4.30
N GLU A 346 1.45 38.03 -3.07
CA GLU A 346 2.45 39.01 -2.63
C GLU A 346 3.86 38.41 -2.67
N SER A 347 4.82 39.20 -3.16
CA SER A 347 6.22 38.76 -3.36
C SER A 347 6.96 38.42 -2.06
N TRP A 348 6.45 38.81 -0.90
CA TRP A 348 7.04 38.55 0.40
C TRP A 348 6.50 37.29 1.09
N LEU A 349 5.46 36.63 0.53
CA LEU A 349 4.93 35.35 1.02
C LEU A 349 5.71 34.17 0.42
N ASP A 350 5.97 33.16 1.25
CA ASP A 350 6.48 31.87 0.77
C ASP A 350 5.29 31.04 0.26
N PRO A 351 5.27 30.62 -1.03
CA PRO A 351 4.21 29.81 -1.57
C PRO A 351 4.03 28.47 -0.87
N ASN A 352 5.06 27.96 -0.19
CA ASN A 352 5.01 26.70 0.56
C ASN A 352 4.66 26.89 2.04
N GLU A 353 4.62 28.12 2.56
CA GLU A 353 4.13 28.40 3.91
C GLU A 353 2.61 28.26 3.97
N THR A 354 2.07 27.82 5.10
CA THR A 354 0.61 27.73 5.33
C THR A 354 0.10 28.93 6.13
N GLY A 355 -1.19 29.22 6.00
CA GLY A 355 -1.84 30.24 6.82
C GLY A 355 -1.67 30.01 8.33
N LEU A 356 -1.62 28.77 8.78
CA LEU A 356 -1.35 28.43 10.18
C LEU A 356 0.08 28.81 10.60
N HIS A 357 1.08 28.40 9.81
CA HIS A 357 2.49 28.70 10.14
C HIS A 357 2.73 30.21 10.13
N TYR A 358 2.19 30.91 9.15
CA TYR A 358 2.21 32.37 9.09
C TYR A 358 1.60 33.02 10.33
N LEU A 359 0.40 32.57 10.73
CA LEU A 359 -0.32 33.07 11.92
C LEU A 359 0.54 32.96 13.16
N LEU A 360 1.12 31.78 13.43
CA LEU A 360 1.91 31.54 14.64
C LEU A 360 3.20 32.36 14.64
N ARG A 361 3.90 32.43 13.52
CA ARG A 361 5.10 33.23 13.35
C ARG A 361 4.83 34.73 13.60
N ARG A 362 3.74 35.26 13.07
CA ARG A 362 3.34 36.67 13.25
C ARG A 362 2.81 36.96 14.66
N ALA A 363 2.20 35.98 15.30
CA ALA A 363 1.76 36.11 16.70
C ALA A 363 2.90 35.99 17.70
N GLY A 364 4.13 35.76 17.27
CA GLY A 364 5.29 35.59 18.17
C GLY A 364 5.28 34.26 18.92
N VAL A 365 4.47 33.29 18.49
CA VAL A 365 4.50 31.93 19.01
C VAL A 365 5.70 31.19 18.42
N ASP A 366 6.40 30.45 19.26
CA ASP A 366 7.57 29.69 18.81
C ASP A 366 7.17 28.73 17.65
N SER A 367 7.68 29.04 16.46
CA SER A 367 7.39 28.24 15.26
C SER A 367 7.89 26.80 15.35
N ASN A 368 8.86 26.52 16.23
CA ASN A 368 9.34 25.17 16.51
C ASN A 368 8.30 24.27 17.20
N LEU A 369 7.20 24.83 17.69
CA LEU A 369 6.06 24.08 18.19
C LEU A 369 5.27 23.38 17.06
N LEU A 370 5.36 23.88 15.82
CA LEU A 370 4.76 23.29 14.63
C LEU A 370 5.81 22.56 13.82
N ILE A 371 5.79 21.25 13.88
CA ILE A 371 6.69 20.44 13.07
C ILE A 371 5.93 19.89 11.86
N PRO A 372 6.31 20.23 10.61
CA PRO A 372 5.77 19.60 9.42
C PRO A 372 6.00 18.08 9.47
N PHE A 373 5.02 17.28 9.08
CA PHE A 373 5.18 15.83 9.05
C PHE A 373 6.35 15.38 8.16
N GLU A 374 6.67 16.15 7.14
CA GLU A 374 7.80 15.91 6.23
C GLU A 374 9.18 16.20 6.87
N GLU A 375 9.21 17.03 7.91
CA GLU A 375 10.42 17.41 8.65
C GLU A 375 10.53 16.69 9.99
N ILE A 376 9.52 15.92 10.38
CA ILE A 376 9.62 15.07 11.56
C ILE A 376 10.74 14.08 11.27
N ASN A 377 11.89 14.32 11.87
CA ASN A 377 13.09 13.53 11.69
C ASN A 377 12.70 12.09 12.03
N GLU A 378 12.61 11.23 11.02
CA GLU A 378 12.13 9.85 11.09
C GLU A 378 12.73 9.10 12.30
N LYS A 379 13.99 9.37 12.60
CA LYS A 379 14.69 8.81 13.75
C LYS A 379 14.08 9.18 15.10
N LYS A 380 13.70 10.44 15.33
CA LYS A 380 13.12 10.86 16.63
C LYS A 380 11.72 10.30 16.86
N THR A 381 10.92 10.19 15.81
CA THR A 381 9.53 9.72 15.88
C THR A 381 9.44 8.23 16.16
N ILE A 382 10.34 7.43 15.58
CA ILE A 382 10.40 5.98 15.81
C ILE A 382 10.83 5.66 17.25
N LEU A 383 11.69 6.52 17.83
CA LEU A 383 12.32 6.29 19.14
C LEU A 383 11.51 6.85 20.31
N ASP A 384 10.46 7.61 20.05
CA ASP A 384 9.55 8.14 21.08
C ASP A 384 8.68 6.99 21.65
N LEU A 385 8.66 6.84 22.96
CA LEU A 385 7.91 5.78 23.64
C LEU A 385 6.40 5.96 23.48
N GLY A 386 5.89 7.18 23.48
CA GLY A 386 4.47 7.44 23.23
C GLY A 386 4.05 6.96 21.83
N VAL A 387 4.92 7.16 20.84
CA VAL A 387 4.73 6.64 19.48
C VAL A 387 4.78 5.12 19.48
N THR A 388 5.74 4.50 20.19
CA THR A 388 5.83 3.04 20.30
C THR A 388 4.57 2.45 20.93
N VAL A 389 4.05 3.06 21.99
CA VAL A 389 2.78 2.64 22.63
C VAL A 389 1.62 2.69 21.63
N ASN A 390 1.49 3.77 20.87
CA ASN A 390 0.44 3.89 19.86
C ASN A 390 0.60 2.84 18.76
N LYS A 391 1.81 2.63 18.29
CA LYS A 391 2.12 1.57 17.32
C LYS A 391 1.76 0.18 17.83
N GLU A 392 2.09 -0.15 19.07
CA GLU A 392 1.75 -1.44 19.69
C GLU A 392 0.24 -1.62 19.85
N LYS A 393 -0.49 -0.57 20.23
CA LYS A 393 -1.97 -0.61 20.27
C LYS A 393 -2.58 -0.96 18.92
N ASN A 394 -2.12 -0.30 17.88
CA ASN A 394 -2.60 -0.56 16.52
C ASN A 394 -2.13 -1.92 16.00
N TYR A 395 -0.94 -2.35 16.38
CA TYR A 395 -0.42 -3.67 16.03
C TYR A 395 -1.27 -4.80 16.62
N LEU A 396 -1.59 -4.72 17.92
CA LEU A 396 -2.53 -5.65 18.57
C LEU A 396 -3.88 -5.71 17.85
N LYS A 397 -4.35 -4.56 17.40
CA LYS A 397 -5.65 -4.46 16.71
C LYS A 397 -5.64 -5.08 15.32
N GLU A 398 -4.57 -4.86 14.54
CA GLU A 398 -4.58 -5.06 13.10
C GLU A 398 -3.71 -6.22 12.61
N ASN A 399 -2.60 -6.48 13.29
CA ASN A 399 -1.55 -7.37 12.80
C ASN A 399 -1.16 -8.48 13.77
N ASP A 400 -1.46 -8.35 15.06
CA ASP A 400 -1.16 -9.42 16.00
C ASP A 400 -2.17 -10.55 15.86
N GLU A 401 -1.67 -11.76 15.91
CA GLU A 401 -2.49 -12.97 15.83
C GLU A 401 -3.30 -13.18 17.11
N VAL A 402 -2.83 -12.65 18.23
CA VAL A 402 -3.43 -12.82 19.57
C VAL A 402 -4.40 -11.72 19.96
N SER A 403 -4.69 -10.72 19.31
CA SER A 403 -5.70 -9.66 19.61
C SER A 403 -6.07 -9.50 21.08
N ASP A 404 -5.09 -9.27 21.96
CA ASP A 404 -5.28 -9.24 23.42
C ASP A 404 -5.86 -7.89 23.89
N VAL A 405 -7.16 -7.88 24.21
CA VAL A 405 -7.86 -6.67 24.69
C VAL A 405 -7.34 -6.20 26.06
N SER A 406 -6.93 -7.11 26.93
CA SER A 406 -6.38 -6.76 28.25
C SER A 406 -5.09 -5.96 28.09
N ILE A 407 -4.19 -6.43 27.25
CA ILE A 407 -2.94 -5.73 26.93
C ILE A 407 -3.21 -4.41 26.20
N TRP A 408 -4.17 -4.38 25.31
CA TRP A 408 -4.58 -3.13 24.64
C TRP A 408 -5.05 -2.08 25.66
N ASN A 409 -5.85 -2.50 26.66
CA ASN A 409 -6.28 -1.63 27.75
C ASN A 409 -5.11 -1.15 28.60
N GLN A 410 -4.18 -2.04 28.96
CA GLN A 410 -2.97 -1.66 29.69
C GLN A 410 -2.19 -0.58 28.92
N LEU A 411 -1.95 -0.78 27.62
CA LEU A 411 -1.28 0.19 26.76
C LEU A 411 -2.03 1.53 26.69
N SER A 412 -3.37 1.49 26.71
CA SER A 412 -4.21 2.69 26.66
C SER A 412 -4.19 3.50 27.95
N ASN A 413 -3.93 2.83 29.08
CA ASN A 413 -3.94 3.43 30.40
C ASN A 413 -2.54 3.73 30.97
N LEU A 414 -1.46 3.54 30.18
CA LEU A 414 -0.11 3.89 30.56
C LEU A 414 0.01 5.37 30.92
N LYS A 415 0.59 5.65 32.07
CA LYS A 415 0.78 7.00 32.59
C LYS A 415 2.19 7.52 32.31
N LYS A 416 2.43 8.81 32.49
CA LYS A 416 3.73 9.43 32.27
C LYS A 416 4.87 8.79 33.10
N TYR A 417 4.57 8.36 34.33
CA TYR A 417 5.58 7.70 35.16
C TYR A 417 5.96 6.30 34.67
N ASP A 418 5.02 5.54 34.05
CA ASP A 418 5.32 4.27 33.44
C ASP A 418 6.25 4.46 32.24
N LEU A 419 5.96 5.45 31.39
CA LEU A 419 6.80 5.77 30.23
C LEU A 419 8.19 6.23 30.68
N PHE A 420 8.29 7.04 31.73
CA PHE A 420 9.57 7.46 32.29
C PHE A 420 10.40 6.27 32.80
N TYR A 421 9.75 5.33 33.47
CA TYR A 421 10.41 4.11 33.93
C TYR A 421 10.87 3.24 32.76
N TYR A 422 10.07 3.10 31.72
CA TYR A 422 10.46 2.35 30.51
C TYR A 422 11.63 3.02 29.78
N GLU A 423 11.63 4.34 29.71
CA GLU A 423 12.73 5.12 29.14
C GLU A 423 14.04 4.91 29.88
N GLN A 424 14.00 4.86 31.22
CA GLN A 424 15.18 4.55 32.04
C GLN A 424 15.70 3.13 31.76
N LEU A 425 14.81 2.14 31.67
CA LEU A 425 15.21 0.76 31.33
C LEU A 425 15.87 0.69 29.95
N ILE A 426 15.32 1.35 28.96
CA ILE A 426 15.90 1.41 27.61
C ILE A 426 17.26 2.12 27.66
N THR A 427 17.37 3.23 28.37
CA THR A 427 18.63 3.97 28.51
C THR A 427 19.72 3.11 29.14
N ASN A 428 19.38 2.35 30.19
CA ASN A 428 20.32 1.41 30.84
C ASN A 428 20.78 0.32 29.85
N VAL A 429 19.86 -0.22 29.03
CA VAL A 429 20.24 -1.20 27.99
C VAL A 429 21.20 -0.55 26.99
N LEU A 430 20.92 0.67 26.51
CA LEU A 430 21.76 1.35 25.54
C LEU A 430 23.16 1.66 26.08
N SER A 431 23.28 1.91 27.38
CA SER A 431 24.59 2.14 28.05
C SER A 431 25.34 0.86 28.40
N GLY A 432 24.77 -0.31 28.13
CA GLY A 432 25.38 -1.62 28.43
C GLY A 432 25.08 -2.13 29.83
N GLU A 433 24.23 -1.46 30.58
CA GLU A 433 23.68 -2.00 31.82
C GLU A 433 22.57 -3.00 31.46
N ASN A 434 22.64 -4.20 32.04
CA ASN A 434 21.63 -5.22 31.78
C ASN A 434 20.61 -5.24 32.93
N PRO A 435 19.46 -4.56 32.81
CA PRO A 435 18.45 -4.57 33.85
C PRO A 435 17.90 -5.97 34.05
N ASN A 436 17.71 -6.39 35.28
CA ASN A 436 17.09 -7.67 35.58
C ASN A 436 15.61 -7.63 35.18
N PHE A 437 15.32 -8.04 33.95
CA PHE A 437 14.01 -8.05 33.38
C PHE A 437 13.42 -9.45 33.38
N VAL A 438 12.31 -9.64 34.13
CA VAL A 438 11.61 -10.92 34.22
C VAL A 438 10.47 -10.93 33.20
N PRO A 439 10.48 -11.89 32.26
CA PRO A 439 9.37 -12.05 31.32
C PRO A 439 8.07 -12.46 32.01
N THR A 440 6.96 -11.97 31.51
CA THR A 440 5.59 -12.27 31.98
C THR A 440 4.67 -12.77 30.88
N GLY A 441 5.22 -13.02 29.68
CA GLY A 441 4.48 -13.53 28.54
C GLY A 441 3.87 -14.90 28.78
N TYR A 442 2.81 -15.22 28.06
CA TYR A 442 2.09 -16.49 28.14
C TYR A 442 1.75 -17.06 26.78
N ILE A 443 1.51 -18.39 26.73
CA ILE A 443 1.19 -19.11 25.49
C ILE A 443 -0.31 -19.03 25.22
N VAL A 444 -0.64 -18.79 23.94
CA VAL A 444 -1.97 -18.94 23.36
C VAL A 444 -1.87 -19.91 22.18
N TYR A 445 -2.77 -20.87 22.09
CA TYR A 445 -2.78 -21.84 21.00
C TYR A 445 -3.79 -21.46 19.93
N GLU A 446 -3.36 -21.43 18.67
CA GLU A 446 -4.21 -21.28 17.52
C GLU A 446 -4.35 -22.62 16.77
N ARG A 447 -5.58 -23.04 16.47
CA ARG A 447 -5.82 -24.14 15.54
C ARG A 447 -5.66 -23.66 14.10
N ILE A 448 -4.87 -24.39 13.32
CA ILE A 448 -4.70 -24.14 11.88
C ILE A 448 -5.20 -25.39 11.15
N GLU A 449 -6.15 -25.19 10.25
CA GLU A 449 -6.78 -26.28 9.44
C GLU A 449 -7.52 -27.36 10.24
N SER A 450 -8.18 -28.24 9.51
CA SER A 450 -9.23 -29.15 9.93
C SER A 450 -8.94 -30.14 11.02
N ALA A 451 -7.97 -30.08 11.86
CA ALA A 451 -7.98 -30.94 13.03
C ALA A 451 -6.70 -31.09 13.85
N VAL A 452 -5.49 -30.94 13.34
CA VAL A 452 -4.35 -31.53 14.04
C VAL A 452 -3.19 -30.58 14.26
N LYS A 453 -3.10 -29.50 13.52
CA LYS A 453 -1.97 -28.58 13.62
C LYS A 453 -2.34 -27.38 14.48
N THR A 454 -1.65 -27.24 15.61
CA THR A 454 -1.70 -26.04 16.44
C THR A 454 -0.49 -25.17 16.22
N ARG A 455 -0.68 -23.85 16.24
CA ARG A 455 0.39 -22.86 16.24
C ARG A 455 0.51 -22.30 17.66
N THR A 456 1.73 -22.26 18.18
CA THR A 456 2.01 -21.66 19.48
C THR A 456 2.22 -20.17 19.31
N LEU A 457 1.27 -19.38 19.79
CA LEU A 457 1.34 -17.93 19.81
C LEU A 457 1.71 -17.44 21.20
N ILE A 458 2.40 -16.32 21.29
CA ILE A 458 2.84 -15.78 22.59
C ILE A 458 2.34 -14.35 22.74
N SER A 459 1.61 -14.10 23.82
CA SER A 459 1.19 -12.76 24.24
C SER A 459 2.18 -12.21 25.26
N LEU A 460 2.55 -10.94 25.12
CA LEU A 460 3.44 -10.22 26.02
C LEU A 460 2.68 -9.11 26.74
N SER A 461 3.08 -8.80 27.97
CA SER A 461 2.55 -7.65 28.71
C SER A 461 2.83 -6.31 28.00
N ALA A 462 2.07 -5.29 28.32
CA ALA A 462 2.25 -3.94 27.76
C ALA A 462 3.68 -3.42 27.92
N LYS A 463 4.29 -3.64 29.10
CA LYS A 463 5.69 -3.27 29.38
C LYS A 463 6.67 -3.97 28.45
N GLU A 464 6.54 -5.28 28.31
CA GLU A 464 7.42 -6.07 27.45
C GLU A 464 7.31 -5.66 26.00
N ARG A 465 6.09 -5.47 25.50
CA ARG A 465 5.82 -5.00 24.12
C ARG A 465 6.50 -3.69 23.84
N VAL A 466 6.28 -2.68 24.69
CA VAL A 466 6.83 -1.34 24.46
C VAL A 466 8.36 -1.35 24.46
N ILE A 467 8.98 -2.03 25.44
CA ILE A 467 10.44 -2.04 25.56
C ILE A 467 11.08 -2.83 24.43
N THR A 468 10.64 -4.06 24.18
CA THR A 468 11.27 -4.93 23.17
C THR A 468 11.07 -4.40 21.77
N THR A 469 9.88 -3.86 21.46
CA THR A 469 9.60 -3.27 20.15
C THR A 469 10.38 -1.98 19.93
N ASN A 470 10.49 -1.11 20.96
CA ASN A 470 11.28 0.11 20.83
C ASN A 470 12.77 -0.22 20.58
N LEU A 471 13.34 -1.18 21.31
CA LEU A 471 14.70 -1.65 21.10
C LEU A 471 14.91 -2.26 19.71
N ALA A 472 13.97 -3.08 19.23
CA ALA A 472 14.04 -3.64 17.90
C ALA A 472 13.96 -2.59 16.79
N LEU A 473 13.11 -1.56 16.95
CA LEU A 473 13.03 -0.42 16.02
C LEU A 473 14.33 0.41 16.01
N ARG A 474 14.96 0.60 17.19
CA ARG A 474 16.28 1.24 17.28
C ARG A 474 17.35 0.43 16.54
N LEU A 475 17.35 -0.88 16.72
CA LEU A 475 18.25 -1.78 16.02
C LEU A 475 18.10 -1.67 14.50
N CYS A 476 16.87 -1.68 13.98
CA CYS A 476 16.61 -1.44 12.55
C CYS A 476 17.17 -0.10 12.06
N SER A 477 16.99 0.96 12.85
CA SER A 477 17.48 2.29 12.50
C SER A 477 19.02 2.36 12.46
N ILE A 478 19.69 1.68 13.39
CA ILE A 478 21.16 1.61 13.45
C ILE A 478 21.73 0.80 12.28
N LEU A 479 21.16 -0.35 12.00
CA LEU A 479 21.64 -1.27 10.97
C LEU A 479 21.31 -0.77 9.55
N LYS A 480 20.44 0.23 9.39
CA LYS A 480 20.02 0.77 8.10
C LYS A 480 19.65 -0.33 7.10
N SER A 481 19.02 -1.39 7.59
CA SER A 481 18.71 -2.54 6.76
C SER A 481 17.69 -2.14 5.69
N THR A 482 18.07 -2.28 4.42
CA THR A 482 17.12 -2.23 3.32
C THR A 482 16.33 -3.52 3.38
N TRP A 483 15.06 -3.41 3.73
CA TRP A 483 14.15 -4.53 3.81
C TRP A 483 13.89 -5.09 2.41
N LYS A 484 14.14 -6.37 2.20
CA LYS A 484 13.96 -7.03 0.90
C LYS A 484 12.71 -7.91 0.84
N SER A 485 12.23 -8.33 1.99
CA SER A 485 10.95 -9.04 2.12
C SER A 485 9.76 -8.11 1.90
N PHE A 486 8.66 -8.66 1.39
CA PHE A 486 7.37 -7.96 1.37
C PHE A 486 6.67 -7.96 2.74
N SER A 487 6.98 -8.94 3.60
CA SER A 487 6.39 -9.06 4.92
C SER A 487 7.02 -8.10 5.93
N TYR A 488 6.23 -7.70 6.90
CA TYR A 488 6.65 -6.97 8.09
C TYR A 488 7.64 -5.81 7.86
N HIS A 489 7.47 -5.09 6.75
CA HIS A 489 8.23 -3.88 6.49
C HIS A 489 8.03 -2.87 7.60
N VAL A 490 9.10 -2.49 8.29
CA VAL A 490 9.05 -1.45 9.31
C VAL A 490 8.66 -0.12 8.68
N SER A 491 7.59 0.48 9.21
CA SER A 491 7.12 1.77 8.74
C SER A 491 7.86 2.90 9.45
N TYR A 492 8.77 3.54 8.74
CA TYR A 492 9.49 4.71 9.24
C TYR A 492 8.69 6.01 9.10
N VAL A 493 7.70 6.03 8.24
CA VAL A 493 6.88 7.22 7.92
C VAL A 493 5.63 7.32 8.78
N SER A 494 5.14 6.19 9.32
CA SER A 494 3.92 6.16 10.12
C SER A 494 4.22 6.27 11.61
N CYS A 495 3.52 7.17 12.30
CA CYS A 495 3.49 7.21 13.76
C CYS A 495 2.50 6.20 14.36
N ASP A 496 1.65 5.59 13.53
CA ASP A 496 0.54 4.74 13.95
C ASP A 496 0.81 3.25 13.77
N HIS A 497 1.69 2.87 12.84
CA HIS A 497 1.93 1.46 12.50
C HIS A 497 3.39 1.07 12.66
N ILE A 498 3.65 -0.13 13.23
CA ILE A 498 5.00 -0.73 13.27
C ILE A 498 5.40 -1.16 11.87
N PHE A 499 4.51 -1.86 11.19
CA PHE A 499 4.73 -2.41 9.86
C PHE A 499 3.83 -1.76 8.82
N ALA A 500 4.24 -1.83 7.56
CA ALA A 500 3.35 -1.58 6.45
C ALA A 500 2.13 -2.52 6.51
N TYR A 501 0.99 -2.06 6.00
CA TYR A 501 -0.24 -2.82 6.08
C TYR A 501 -0.11 -4.17 5.37
N TRP A 502 -0.29 -5.25 6.10
CA TRP A 502 0.01 -6.61 5.67
C TRP A 502 -0.73 -7.04 4.40
N TYR A 503 -2.00 -6.66 4.27
CA TYR A 503 -2.81 -7.02 3.10
C TYR A 503 -2.27 -6.37 1.81
N SER A 504 -1.84 -5.10 1.90
CA SER A 504 -1.18 -4.41 0.78
C SER A 504 0.17 -5.06 0.45
N SER A 505 0.92 -5.47 1.45
CA SER A 505 2.23 -6.11 1.29
C SER A 505 2.10 -7.50 0.68
N TRP A 506 1.14 -8.29 1.14
CA TRP A 506 0.78 -9.58 0.55
C TRP A 506 0.30 -9.43 -0.89
N GLY A 507 -0.59 -8.48 -1.14
CA GLY A 507 -1.07 -8.19 -2.50
C GLY A 507 0.08 -7.86 -3.46
N LYS A 508 1.06 -7.06 -3.02
CA LYS A 508 2.26 -6.75 -3.83
C LYS A 508 3.10 -7.98 -4.10
N PHE A 509 3.32 -8.84 -3.10
CA PHE A 509 4.05 -10.09 -3.27
C PHE A 509 3.40 -10.97 -4.33
N ILE A 510 2.10 -11.21 -4.22
CA ILE A 510 1.34 -12.01 -5.19
C ILE A 510 1.34 -11.37 -6.59
N GLU A 511 1.18 -10.06 -6.69
CA GLU A 511 1.20 -9.36 -7.98
C GLU A 511 2.57 -9.48 -8.70
N HIS A 512 3.67 -9.52 -7.97
CA HIS A 512 4.99 -9.79 -8.56
C HIS A 512 5.08 -11.21 -9.11
N ILE A 513 4.62 -12.21 -8.35
CA ILE A 513 4.58 -13.60 -8.82
C ILE A 513 3.66 -13.73 -10.03
N ARG A 514 2.47 -13.12 -9.97
CA ARG A 514 1.50 -13.11 -11.06
C ARG A 514 2.08 -12.51 -12.33
N THR A 515 2.87 -11.43 -12.21
CA THR A 515 3.53 -10.79 -13.34
C THR A 515 4.40 -11.77 -14.11
N PHE A 516 5.16 -12.63 -13.43
CA PHE A 516 5.94 -13.67 -14.11
C PHE A 516 5.05 -14.73 -14.76
N ILE A 517 4.06 -15.22 -14.04
CA ILE A 517 3.23 -16.35 -14.45
C ILE A 517 2.34 -16.01 -15.66
N GLU A 518 1.84 -14.76 -15.70
CA GLU A 518 0.85 -14.34 -16.71
C GLU A 518 1.46 -13.62 -17.91
N MET A 519 2.76 -13.23 -17.86
CA MET A 519 3.43 -12.61 -18.99
C MET A 519 3.90 -13.66 -20.01
N PRO A 520 3.35 -13.66 -21.25
CA PRO A 520 3.70 -14.66 -22.26
C PRO A 520 5.20 -14.70 -22.59
N PHE A 521 5.86 -13.54 -22.60
CA PHE A 521 7.30 -13.43 -22.90
C PHE A 521 8.19 -13.86 -21.73
N MET A 522 7.65 -14.17 -20.55
CA MET A 522 8.38 -14.73 -19.41
C MET A 522 8.23 -16.27 -19.31
N GLY A 523 7.57 -16.90 -20.25
CA GLY A 523 7.28 -18.34 -20.22
C GLY A 523 8.51 -19.23 -20.11
N ASN A 524 9.67 -18.76 -20.57
CA ASN A 524 10.93 -19.51 -20.53
C ASN A 524 11.62 -19.53 -19.17
N TYR A 525 11.22 -18.67 -18.23
CA TYR A 525 11.78 -18.67 -16.88
C TYR A 525 11.45 -19.94 -16.11
N GLU A 526 12.38 -20.37 -15.27
CA GLU A 526 12.18 -21.47 -14.33
C GLU A 526 11.77 -20.98 -12.97
N VAL A 527 10.84 -21.69 -12.32
CA VAL A 527 10.24 -21.30 -11.02
C VAL A 527 10.64 -22.27 -9.94
N PHE A 528 11.10 -21.73 -8.83
CA PHE A 528 11.44 -22.44 -7.61
C PHE A 528 10.67 -21.84 -6.43
N TYR A 529 10.19 -22.70 -5.58
CA TYR A 529 9.52 -22.34 -4.34
C TYR A 529 10.19 -23.03 -3.16
N LEU A 530 10.44 -22.27 -2.11
CA LEU A 530 11.06 -22.75 -0.90
C LEU A 530 10.31 -22.23 0.31
N ASP A 531 9.92 -23.15 1.20
CA ASP A 531 9.19 -22.90 2.45
C ASP A 531 10.01 -23.45 3.64
N LEU A 532 10.05 -22.72 4.73
CA LEU A 532 10.77 -23.13 5.95
C LEU A 532 9.82 -23.79 6.94
N LYS A 533 10.22 -24.91 7.51
CA LYS A 533 9.40 -25.61 8.49
C LYS A 533 9.56 -25.00 9.87
N GLY A 534 8.46 -24.46 10.44
CA GLY A 534 8.47 -23.91 11.79
C GLY A 534 9.48 -22.78 11.96
N PHE A 535 9.48 -21.81 11.04
CA PHE A 535 10.52 -20.78 10.92
C PHE A 535 10.87 -20.11 12.26
N TYR A 536 9.87 -19.60 12.99
CA TYR A 536 10.08 -18.92 14.28
C TYR A 536 10.65 -19.85 15.35
N ASP A 537 10.26 -21.13 15.37
CA ASP A 537 10.70 -22.09 16.35
C ASP A 537 12.19 -22.46 16.21
N HIS A 538 12.78 -22.21 15.04
CA HIS A 538 14.14 -22.59 14.71
C HIS A 538 15.14 -21.41 14.70
N ILE A 539 14.67 -20.18 14.91
CA ILE A 539 15.57 -19.01 14.96
C ILE A 539 16.33 -19.01 16.29
N ASP A 540 17.61 -19.36 16.25
CA ASP A 540 18.50 -19.18 17.39
C ASP A 540 18.99 -17.74 17.50
N PHE A 541 18.59 -17.05 18.56
CA PHE A 541 18.89 -15.63 18.74
C PHE A 541 20.41 -15.35 18.83
N LEU A 542 21.19 -16.29 19.35
CA LEU A 542 22.65 -16.19 19.36
C LEU A 542 23.23 -16.26 17.93
N SER A 543 22.66 -17.11 17.10
CA SER A 543 23.02 -17.18 15.68
C SER A 543 22.66 -15.90 14.92
N VAL A 544 21.52 -15.25 15.29
CA VAL A 544 21.19 -13.92 14.80
C VAL A 544 22.29 -12.92 15.18
N TYR A 545 22.66 -12.84 16.45
CA TYR A 545 23.72 -11.94 16.92
C TYR A 545 25.03 -12.14 16.12
N ARG A 546 25.49 -13.38 16.01
CA ARG A 546 26.73 -13.73 15.25
C ARG A 546 26.66 -13.33 13.78
N THR A 547 25.46 -13.35 13.21
CA THR A 547 25.25 -12.95 11.80
C THR A 547 25.52 -11.48 11.59
N PHE A 548 25.26 -10.64 12.59
CA PHE A 548 25.43 -9.20 12.53
C PHE A 548 26.69 -8.68 13.25
N GLU A 549 27.39 -9.48 14.03
CA GLU A 549 28.48 -9.07 14.94
C GLU A 549 29.51 -8.13 14.29
N GLY A 550 29.90 -8.38 13.04
CA GLY A 550 30.89 -7.58 12.32
C GLY A 550 30.43 -6.18 11.86
N ILE A 551 29.13 -5.85 11.99
CA ILE A 551 28.55 -4.58 11.56
C ILE A 551 27.87 -3.83 12.69
N LEU A 552 27.86 -4.36 13.91
CA LEU A 552 27.23 -3.74 15.06
C LEU A 552 28.14 -2.64 15.68
N ASN A 553 27.54 -1.49 15.96
CA ASN A 553 28.12 -0.52 16.91
C ASN A 553 27.82 -0.95 18.36
N GLU A 554 28.38 -0.28 19.35
CA GLU A 554 28.20 -0.65 20.77
C GLU A 554 26.74 -0.60 21.23
N GLU A 555 25.97 0.40 20.80
CA GLU A 555 24.53 0.50 21.10
C GLU A 555 23.76 -0.71 20.55
N ALA A 556 24.00 -1.10 19.30
CA ALA A 556 23.37 -2.26 18.68
C ALA A 556 23.76 -3.58 19.35
N LYS A 557 25.03 -3.71 19.78
CA LYS A 557 25.49 -4.89 20.56
C LYS A 557 24.73 -5.00 21.87
N ASN A 558 24.64 -3.90 22.63
CA ASN A 558 23.93 -3.88 23.91
C ASN A 558 22.44 -4.24 23.75
N ILE A 559 21.78 -3.74 22.69
CA ILE A 559 20.40 -4.10 22.36
C ILE A 559 20.30 -5.60 22.06
N PHE A 560 21.20 -6.16 21.24
CA PHE A 560 21.19 -7.59 20.92
C PHE A 560 21.44 -8.47 22.16
N ILE A 561 22.38 -8.11 23.02
CA ILE A 561 22.67 -8.83 24.26
C ILE A 561 21.39 -8.88 25.13
N PHE A 562 20.78 -7.73 25.37
CA PHE A 562 19.55 -7.65 26.15
C PHE A 562 18.41 -8.48 25.52
N LEU A 563 18.11 -8.31 24.22
CA LEU A 563 17.06 -9.05 23.56
C LEU A 563 17.35 -10.57 23.54
N THR A 564 18.62 -10.99 23.43
CA THR A 564 19.01 -12.39 23.47
C THR A 564 18.71 -12.98 24.85
N GLU A 565 19.12 -12.32 25.93
CA GLU A 565 18.87 -12.78 27.30
C GLU A 565 17.38 -12.77 27.65
N TYR A 566 16.66 -11.72 27.23
CA TYR A 566 15.22 -11.63 27.41
C TYR A 566 14.50 -12.79 26.70
N ASN A 567 14.80 -13.00 25.43
CA ASN A 567 14.21 -14.07 24.63
C ASN A 567 14.51 -15.45 25.23
N ASP A 568 15.75 -15.68 25.65
CA ASP A 568 16.17 -16.95 26.28
C ASP A 568 15.39 -17.21 27.57
N LYS A 569 15.26 -16.21 28.45
CA LYS A 569 14.45 -16.30 29.68
C LYS A 569 12.98 -16.55 29.37
N LEU A 570 12.38 -15.83 28.43
CA LEU A 570 10.99 -15.96 28.02
C LEU A 570 10.70 -17.37 27.49
N MET A 571 11.49 -17.83 26.52
CA MET A 571 11.26 -19.15 25.89
C MET A 571 11.50 -20.30 26.83
N LYS A 572 12.51 -20.22 27.73
CA LYS A 572 12.73 -21.22 28.79
C LYS A 572 11.58 -21.28 29.78
N GLN A 573 11.03 -20.15 30.17
CA GLN A 573 9.87 -20.09 31.07
C GLN A 573 8.65 -20.73 30.43
N LEU A 574 8.35 -20.40 29.18
CA LEU A 574 7.15 -20.86 28.46
C LEU A 574 7.21 -22.34 28.08
N HIS A 575 8.40 -22.88 27.84
CA HIS A 575 8.61 -24.25 27.38
C HIS A 575 9.31 -25.14 28.45
N HIS A 576 9.06 -24.87 29.71
CA HIS A 576 9.54 -25.70 30.84
C HIS A 576 11.06 -25.97 30.85
N GLY A 577 11.84 -24.92 30.55
CA GLY A 577 13.31 -25.01 30.56
C GLY A 577 13.93 -25.28 29.19
N ASN A 578 13.14 -25.60 28.17
CA ASN A 578 13.65 -25.76 26.81
C ASN A 578 13.69 -24.44 26.10
N ARG A 579 14.84 -24.12 25.49
CA ARG A 579 14.96 -22.97 24.59
C ARG A 579 14.45 -23.38 23.21
N ILE A 580 13.42 -22.69 22.71
CA ILE A 580 12.80 -22.93 21.41
C ILE A 580 12.63 -21.60 20.68
N GLY A 581 13.48 -21.31 19.72
CA GLY A 581 13.34 -20.22 18.77
C GLY A 581 13.05 -18.82 19.31
N VAL A 582 12.21 -18.09 18.60
CA VAL A 582 11.67 -16.78 18.97
C VAL A 582 10.15 -16.82 19.06
N PRO A 583 9.52 -15.97 19.90
CA PRO A 583 8.06 -16.01 20.07
C PRO A 583 7.33 -15.60 18.80
N GLN A 584 6.34 -16.38 18.40
CA GLN A 584 5.43 -16.00 17.33
C GLN A 584 4.32 -15.12 17.89
N GLY A 585 4.09 -13.95 17.27
CA GLY A 585 3.11 -12.93 17.66
C GLY A 585 3.76 -11.56 17.91
N PRO A 586 4.68 -11.41 18.88
CA PRO A 586 5.29 -10.12 19.21
C PRO A 586 6.04 -9.45 18.06
N ALA A 587 5.92 -8.13 17.97
CA ALA A 587 6.50 -7.36 16.87
C ALA A 587 8.04 -7.44 16.81
N TYR A 588 8.73 -7.40 17.98
CA TYR A 588 10.19 -7.48 18.00
C TYR A 588 10.72 -8.77 17.38
N ALA A 589 10.04 -9.89 17.64
CA ALA A 589 10.46 -11.18 17.12
C ALA A 589 10.33 -11.25 15.60
N ARG A 590 9.27 -10.65 15.05
CA ARG A 590 9.08 -10.52 13.60
C ARG A 590 10.16 -9.67 12.96
N ILE A 591 10.50 -8.54 13.57
CA ILE A 591 11.60 -7.67 13.11
C ILE A 591 12.90 -8.46 13.05
N ILE A 592 13.25 -9.15 14.12
CA ILE A 592 14.50 -9.93 14.22
C ILE A 592 14.51 -11.08 13.20
N ALA A 593 13.40 -11.80 13.07
CA ALA A 593 13.27 -12.91 12.11
C ALA A 593 13.48 -12.45 10.65
N GLU A 594 12.85 -11.34 10.28
CA GLU A 594 12.99 -10.76 8.94
C GLU A 594 14.42 -10.30 8.65
N MET A 595 15.03 -9.59 9.58
CA MET A 595 16.42 -9.14 9.47
C MET A 595 17.39 -10.31 9.31
N PHE A 596 17.19 -11.36 10.11
CA PHE A 596 18.04 -12.54 10.09
C PHE A 596 17.96 -13.26 8.76
N LEU A 597 16.75 -13.55 8.29
CA LEU A 597 16.56 -14.28 7.04
C LEU A 597 17.08 -13.48 5.83
N ASP A 598 16.84 -12.18 5.79
CA ASP A 598 17.40 -11.32 4.72
C ASP A 598 18.94 -11.39 4.67
N GLN A 599 19.61 -11.35 5.81
CA GLN A 599 21.07 -11.43 5.87
C GLN A 599 21.59 -12.80 5.45
N ILE A 600 20.90 -13.88 5.85
CA ILE A 600 21.27 -15.24 5.46
C ILE A 600 21.15 -15.42 3.94
N LEU A 601 20.03 -15.03 3.39
CA LEU A 601 19.77 -15.16 1.95
C LEU A 601 20.76 -14.34 1.13
N GLU A 602 21.08 -13.12 1.55
CA GLU A 602 22.07 -12.29 0.87
C GLU A 602 23.48 -12.87 0.86
N LYS A 603 23.89 -13.60 1.90
CA LYS A 603 25.18 -14.31 1.92
C LYS A 603 25.27 -15.36 0.80
N VAL A 604 24.15 -15.98 0.46
CA VAL A 604 24.10 -16.95 -0.65
C VAL A 604 24.01 -16.23 -1.98
N TYR A 605 23.09 -15.27 -2.10
CA TYR A 605 22.84 -14.56 -3.35
C TYR A 605 24.08 -13.85 -3.91
N LYS A 606 24.95 -13.34 -3.03
CA LYS A 606 26.23 -12.70 -3.43
C LYS A 606 27.22 -13.65 -4.12
N LYS A 607 27.02 -14.96 -4.02
CA LYS A 607 27.88 -15.95 -4.69
C LYS A 607 27.49 -16.23 -6.14
N PHE A 608 26.34 -15.70 -6.58
CA PHE A 608 25.76 -15.91 -7.89
C PHE A 608 25.61 -14.58 -8.64
N ASP A 609 25.53 -14.66 -9.95
CA ASP A 609 25.20 -13.49 -10.77
C ASP A 609 23.76 -13.07 -10.53
N ARG A 610 23.58 -11.89 -9.98
CA ARG A 610 22.26 -11.33 -9.62
C ARG A 610 21.39 -11.02 -10.83
N SER A 611 21.95 -10.92 -12.01
CA SER A 611 21.19 -10.71 -13.24
C SER A 611 20.45 -11.96 -13.71
N GLY A 612 20.86 -13.14 -13.23
CA GLY A 612 20.32 -14.44 -13.65
C GLY A 612 19.02 -14.85 -12.94
N PHE A 613 18.66 -14.20 -11.84
CA PHE A 613 17.50 -14.62 -11.06
C PHE A 613 16.82 -13.47 -10.28
N TYR A 614 15.53 -13.64 -10.01
CA TYR A 614 14.69 -12.73 -9.25
C TYR A 614 14.07 -13.46 -8.07
N THR A 615 14.09 -12.82 -6.89
CA THR A 615 13.61 -13.43 -5.65
C THR A 615 12.55 -12.56 -5.02
N TYR A 616 11.46 -13.18 -4.60
CA TYR A 616 10.38 -12.58 -3.86
C TYR A 616 10.14 -13.37 -2.59
N ARG A 617 9.99 -12.68 -1.46
CA ARG A 617 9.84 -13.32 -0.16
C ARG A 617 8.73 -12.69 0.65
N TYR A 618 7.94 -13.54 1.28
CA TYR A 618 6.95 -13.15 2.29
C TYR A 618 7.07 -14.08 3.49
N VAL A 619 7.64 -13.60 4.60
CA VAL A 619 8.04 -14.36 5.79
C VAL A 619 8.99 -15.53 5.39
N ASP A 620 8.52 -16.76 5.49
CA ASP A 620 9.20 -18.02 5.16
C ASP A 620 8.94 -18.51 3.73
N ASP A 621 7.97 -17.93 3.04
CA ASP A 621 7.69 -18.21 1.63
C ASP A 621 8.69 -17.50 0.72
N ILE A 622 9.53 -18.25 0.01
CA ILE A 622 10.55 -17.74 -0.91
C ILE A 622 10.28 -18.27 -2.31
N VAL A 623 10.01 -17.37 -3.24
CA VAL A 623 9.82 -17.72 -4.65
C VAL A 623 10.95 -17.09 -5.45
N PHE A 624 11.56 -17.83 -6.36
CA PHE A 624 12.52 -17.26 -7.28
C PHE A 624 12.33 -17.78 -8.70
N PHE A 625 12.59 -16.87 -9.62
CA PHE A 625 12.47 -17.06 -11.05
C PHE A 625 13.86 -16.94 -11.65
N CYS A 626 14.30 -17.98 -12.35
CA CYS A 626 15.61 -18.04 -12.97
C CYS A 626 15.51 -17.90 -14.47
N ARG A 627 16.40 -17.13 -15.06
CA ARG A 627 16.55 -17.02 -16.52
C ARG A 627 16.91 -18.37 -17.11
N PRO A 628 16.57 -18.63 -18.40
CA PRO A 628 16.84 -19.92 -19.04
C PRO A 628 18.35 -20.30 -19.12
N ASP A 629 19.21 -19.29 -19.12
CA ASP A 629 20.68 -19.40 -19.20
C ASP A 629 21.36 -19.45 -17.83
N PHE A 630 20.58 -19.40 -16.74
CA PHE A 630 21.07 -19.40 -15.35
C PHE A 630 20.88 -20.78 -14.72
N ASP A 631 21.87 -21.27 -13.98
CA ASP A 631 21.75 -22.51 -13.22
C ASP A 631 20.94 -22.32 -11.92
N GLY A 632 19.64 -22.30 -12.06
CA GLY A 632 18.70 -22.14 -10.94
C GLY A 632 18.71 -23.33 -9.98
N ILE A 633 19.03 -24.53 -10.46
CA ILE A 633 19.10 -25.74 -9.62
C ILE A 633 20.26 -25.62 -8.62
N THR A 634 21.44 -25.20 -9.07
CA THR A 634 22.58 -24.99 -8.16
C THR A 634 22.30 -23.90 -7.12
N LEU A 635 21.62 -22.80 -7.49
CA LEU A 635 21.17 -21.78 -6.55
C LEU A 635 20.21 -22.39 -5.51
N TYR A 636 19.21 -23.14 -5.95
CA TYR A 636 18.19 -23.77 -5.08
C TYR A 636 18.80 -24.73 -4.06
N GLU A 637 19.66 -25.63 -4.50
CA GLU A 637 20.31 -26.59 -3.62
C GLU A 637 21.33 -25.93 -2.67
N THR A 638 22.02 -24.88 -3.13
CA THR A 638 22.91 -24.09 -2.28
C THR A 638 22.13 -23.38 -1.19
N LEU A 639 20.99 -22.78 -1.51
CA LEU A 639 20.08 -22.12 -0.54
C LEU A 639 19.58 -23.12 0.50
N LYS A 640 19.05 -24.26 0.07
CA LYS A 640 18.56 -25.32 0.96
C LYS A 640 19.66 -25.78 1.93
N THR A 641 20.83 -26.11 1.41
CA THR A 641 21.96 -26.56 2.21
C THR A 641 22.38 -25.50 3.21
N PHE A 642 22.49 -24.25 2.78
CA PHE A 642 22.92 -23.16 3.64
C PHE A 642 21.89 -22.83 4.75
N LEU A 643 20.60 -22.81 4.43
CA LEU A 643 19.54 -22.60 5.42
C LEU A 643 19.53 -23.69 6.48
N VAL A 644 19.68 -24.95 6.09
CA VAL A 644 19.80 -26.08 7.04
C VAL A 644 21.05 -25.92 7.93
N THR A 645 22.18 -25.48 7.38
CA THR A 645 23.39 -25.23 8.18
C THR A 645 23.21 -24.06 9.17
N CYS A 646 22.31 -23.14 8.87
CA CYS A 646 21.91 -22.05 9.76
C CYS A 646 20.84 -22.48 10.80
N GLY A 647 20.47 -23.75 10.85
CA GLY A 647 19.46 -24.27 11.77
C GLY A 647 18.00 -24.07 11.31
N LEU A 648 17.78 -23.66 10.06
CA LEU A 648 16.45 -23.44 9.49
C LEU A 648 16.05 -24.63 8.60
N PRO A 649 15.20 -25.56 9.09
CA PRO A 649 14.80 -26.72 8.34
C PRO A 649 13.87 -26.38 7.17
N ILE A 650 14.05 -27.10 6.08
CA ILE A 650 13.22 -26.95 4.87
C ILE A 650 11.94 -27.78 5.00
N ASN A 651 10.84 -27.21 4.60
CA ASN A 651 9.59 -27.93 4.40
C ASN A 651 9.61 -28.61 3.02
N TYR A 652 10.07 -29.83 2.96
CA TYR A 652 10.20 -30.57 1.68
C TYR A 652 8.87 -30.94 1.02
N GLU A 653 7.76 -30.93 1.75
CA GLU A 653 6.43 -31.19 1.19
C GLU A 653 5.94 -30.03 0.33
N LYS A 654 6.29 -28.81 0.71
CA LYS A 654 5.90 -27.59 0.01
C LYS A 654 6.99 -27.09 -0.93
N SER A 655 8.28 -27.27 -0.57
CA SER A 655 9.40 -26.76 -1.35
C SER A 655 9.65 -27.59 -2.58
N ARG A 656 9.63 -26.97 -3.75
CA ARG A 656 9.83 -27.68 -5.02
C ARG A 656 10.32 -26.80 -6.17
N TYR A 657 10.89 -27.47 -7.16
CA TYR A 657 11.13 -26.94 -8.48
C TYR A 657 9.91 -27.21 -9.37
N PHE A 658 9.29 -26.16 -9.92
CA PHE A 658 8.10 -26.26 -10.76
C PHE A 658 8.40 -26.41 -12.25
N GLY A 659 9.64 -26.09 -12.67
CA GLY A 659 10.00 -26.07 -14.08
C GLY A 659 9.72 -24.71 -14.74
N ARG A 660 9.57 -24.72 -16.05
CA ARG A 660 9.33 -23.51 -16.85
C ARG A 660 7.90 -23.01 -16.72
N ILE A 661 7.75 -21.69 -16.68
CA ILE A 661 6.46 -21.01 -16.53
C ILE A 661 5.45 -21.42 -17.62
N ASP A 662 5.91 -21.54 -18.90
CA ASP A 662 5.04 -21.90 -20.02
C ASP A 662 4.50 -23.35 -19.95
N ARG A 663 5.05 -24.17 -19.06
CA ARG A 663 4.65 -25.58 -18.83
C ARG A 663 3.86 -25.78 -17.54
N LEU A 664 3.68 -24.74 -16.74
CA LEU A 664 2.93 -24.83 -15.49
C LEU A 664 1.47 -25.18 -15.74
N THR A 665 0.98 -26.16 -15.01
CA THR A 665 -0.44 -26.52 -14.97
C THR A 665 -1.27 -25.41 -14.29
N LYS A 666 -2.57 -25.42 -14.49
CA LYS A 666 -3.49 -24.49 -13.82
C LYS A 666 -3.38 -24.59 -12.29
N GLU A 667 -3.22 -25.81 -11.79
CA GLU A 667 -3.07 -26.07 -10.35
C GLU A 667 -1.77 -25.51 -9.80
N GLU A 668 -0.65 -25.71 -10.48
CA GLU A 668 0.65 -25.17 -10.07
C GLU A 668 0.66 -23.64 -10.06
N LYS A 669 0.02 -22.99 -11.03
CA LYS A 669 -0.17 -21.53 -11.03
C LYS A 669 -0.96 -21.06 -9.82
N ARG A 670 -2.04 -21.75 -9.47
CA ARG A 670 -2.85 -21.46 -8.26
C ARG A 670 -2.04 -21.64 -6.99
N MET A 671 -1.25 -22.70 -6.89
CA MET A 671 -0.39 -22.91 -5.73
C MET A 671 0.62 -21.79 -5.55
N LEU A 672 1.29 -21.36 -6.61
CA LEU A 672 2.24 -20.26 -6.59
C LEU A 672 1.59 -18.92 -6.23
N LEU A 673 0.33 -18.72 -6.59
CA LEU A 673 -0.44 -17.53 -6.27
C LEU A 673 -1.15 -17.63 -4.91
N HIS A 674 -0.97 -18.72 -4.17
CA HIS A 674 -1.68 -19.01 -2.93
C HIS A 674 -3.21 -18.86 -3.09
N GLU A 675 -3.73 -19.23 -4.24
CA GLU A 675 -5.16 -19.17 -4.54
C GLU A 675 -5.78 -20.52 -4.22
N ASP A 676 -6.69 -20.54 -3.26
CA ASP A 676 -7.62 -21.65 -3.08
C ASP A 676 -8.48 -21.78 -4.35
N SER A 677 -8.69 -23.01 -4.82
CA SER A 677 -9.48 -23.28 -6.02
C SER A 677 -10.86 -22.62 -5.98
N PHE A 678 -11.48 -22.61 -4.82
CA PHE A 678 -12.80 -22.01 -4.62
C PHE A 678 -12.73 -20.47 -4.58
N ASN A 679 -11.73 -19.88 -3.94
CA ASN A 679 -11.51 -18.43 -3.96
C ASN A 679 -11.24 -17.92 -5.38
N TYR A 680 -10.57 -18.70 -6.20
CA TYR A 680 -10.34 -18.36 -7.61
C TYR A 680 -11.66 -18.34 -8.41
N GLU A 681 -12.50 -19.35 -8.24
CA GLU A 681 -13.81 -19.39 -8.91
C GLU A 681 -14.73 -18.24 -8.48
N LEU A 682 -14.72 -17.89 -7.19
CA LEU A 682 -15.46 -16.72 -6.70
C LEU A 682 -14.98 -15.43 -7.34
N LYS A 683 -13.65 -15.22 -7.43
CA LYS A 683 -13.06 -14.03 -8.07
C LYS A 683 -13.35 -13.98 -9.57
N GLU A 684 -13.22 -15.08 -10.28
CA GLU A 684 -13.48 -15.16 -11.72
C GLU A 684 -14.95 -14.83 -12.02
N ASN A 685 -15.86 -15.30 -11.17
CA ASN A 685 -17.29 -15.02 -11.27
C ASN A 685 -17.66 -13.57 -10.95
N GLU A 686 -16.97 -12.92 -10.01
CA GLU A 686 -17.13 -11.51 -9.69
C GLU A 686 -16.74 -10.61 -10.88
N TYR A 687 -15.64 -10.92 -11.57
CA TYR A 687 -15.21 -10.17 -12.76
C TYR A 687 -16.16 -10.32 -13.95
N THR A 688 -16.92 -11.39 -14.01
CA THR A 688 -17.85 -11.66 -15.12
C THR A 688 -19.27 -11.15 -14.89
N GLY A 689 -19.54 -10.56 -13.70
CA GLY A 689 -20.87 -10.03 -13.35
C GLY A 689 -21.97 -11.10 -13.31
N MET A 690 -21.60 -12.34 -13.05
CA MET A 690 -22.55 -13.45 -12.99
C MET A 690 -23.33 -13.44 -11.68
N LEU A 691 -24.63 -13.68 -11.74
CA LEU A 691 -25.53 -13.78 -10.59
C LEU A 691 -25.18 -14.98 -9.70
N PHE A 692 -25.40 -14.85 -8.38
CA PHE A 692 -25.23 -15.90 -7.39
C PHE A 692 -26.43 -16.88 -7.45
N ASP A 693 -26.43 -17.73 -8.50
CA ASP A 693 -27.49 -18.68 -8.81
C ASP A 693 -27.49 -19.94 -7.93
N ASN A 694 -28.46 -20.82 -8.15
CA ASN A 694 -28.61 -22.02 -7.35
C ASN A 694 -27.44 -23.02 -7.51
N GLU A 695 -26.75 -23.05 -8.64
CA GLU A 695 -25.59 -23.92 -8.86
C GLU A 695 -24.41 -23.46 -7.98
N ARG A 696 -24.18 -22.16 -7.88
CA ARG A 696 -23.13 -21.58 -7.04
C ARG A 696 -23.44 -21.69 -5.55
N ARG A 697 -24.72 -21.52 -5.18
CA ARG A 697 -25.17 -21.77 -3.81
C ARG A 697 -24.91 -23.21 -3.40
N GLN A 698 -25.15 -24.15 -4.28
CA GLN A 698 -24.87 -25.56 -4.02
C GLN A 698 -23.38 -25.83 -3.91
N LYS A 699 -22.55 -25.31 -4.83
CA LYS A 699 -21.09 -25.43 -4.77
C LYS A 699 -20.50 -24.82 -3.48
N LEU A 700 -21.00 -23.65 -3.06
CA LEU A 700 -20.59 -23.03 -1.79
C LEU A 700 -20.97 -23.91 -0.60
N ARG A 701 -22.19 -24.46 -0.61
CA ARG A 701 -22.67 -25.38 0.44
C ARG A 701 -21.76 -26.60 0.53
N ASP A 702 -21.52 -27.29 -0.59
CA ASP A 702 -20.74 -28.52 -0.65
C ASP A 702 -19.30 -28.24 -0.15
N TYR A 703 -18.68 -27.18 -0.64
CA TYR A 703 -17.35 -26.76 -0.22
C TYR A 703 -17.25 -26.46 1.27
N LEU A 704 -18.16 -25.68 1.84
CA LEU A 704 -18.18 -25.36 3.27
C LEU A 704 -18.42 -26.62 4.12
N THR A 705 -19.32 -27.48 3.70
CA THR A 705 -19.68 -28.70 4.44
C THR A 705 -18.55 -29.74 4.40
N GLU A 706 -17.93 -29.96 3.23
CA GLU A 706 -16.80 -30.87 3.05
C GLU A 706 -15.57 -30.46 3.89
N ASN A 707 -15.42 -29.17 4.12
CA ASN A 707 -14.34 -28.61 4.92
C ASN A 707 -14.76 -28.27 6.37
N GLU A 708 -15.89 -28.75 6.84
CA GLU A 708 -16.42 -28.54 8.19
C GLU A 708 -16.47 -27.06 8.61
N PHE A 709 -16.75 -26.16 7.66
CA PHE A 709 -16.75 -24.71 7.81
C PHE A 709 -15.38 -24.10 8.27
N GLN A 710 -14.31 -24.87 8.16
CA GLN A 710 -12.99 -24.51 8.66
C GLN A 710 -12.07 -24.01 7.54
N VAL A 711 -12.54 -23.05 6.73
CA VAL A 711 -11.82 -22.57 5.56
C VAL A 711 -11.47 -21.09 5.64
N SER A 712 -10.30 -20.74 5.14
CA SER A 712 -9.86 -19.34 5.00
C SER A 712 -10.79 -18.52 4.08
N SER A 713 -11.51 -19.18 3.20
CA SER A 713 -12.51 -18.57 2.30
C SER A 713 -13.62 -17.82 3.03
N LEU A 714 -14.00 -18.23 4.25
CA LEU A 714 -14.98 -17.48 5.06
C LEU A 714 -14.46 -16.08 5.38
N SER A 715 -13.20 -15.95 5.75
CA SER A 715 -12.58 -14.64 5.99
C SER A 715 -12.58 -13.78 4.72
N TYR A 716 -12.39 -14.40 3.56
CA TYR A 716 -12.46 -13.71 2.28
C TYR A 716 -13.90 -13.29 1.92
N ILE A 717 -14.87 -14.19 2.07
CA ILE A 717 -16.29 -13.89 1.80
C ILE A 717 -16.75 -12.70 2.67
N PHE A 718 -16.53 -12.77 3.98
CA PHE A 718 -16.98 -11.73 4.92
C PHE A 718 -16.12 -10.46 4.89
N GLY A 719 -14.92 -10.52 4.37
CA GLY A 719 -14.02 -9.37 4.20
C GLY A 719 -14.24 -8.57 2.91
N SER A 720 -15.04 -9.06 1.98
CA SER A 720 -15.27 -8.44 0.67
C SER A 720 -16.58 -7.66 0.62
N ASN A 721 -16.55 -6.44 0.08
CA ASN A 721 -17.76 -5.63 -0.16
C ASN A 721 -18.55 -6.11 -1.39
N THR A 722 -18.06 -7.09 -2.13
CA THR A 722 -18.60 -7.53 -3.42
C THR A 722 -19.37 -8.85 -3.34
N PHE A 723 -19.23 -9.59 -2.23
CA PHE A 723 -19.91 -10.89 -2.04
C PHE A 723 -21.20 -10.81 -1.21
N SER A 724 -21.94 -9.70 -1.31
CA SER A 724 -23.13 -9.47 -0.47
C SER A 724 -24.15 -10.63 -0.50
N GLU A 725 -24.39 -11.23 -1.66
CA GLU A 725 -25.33 -12.38 -1.78
C GLU A 725 -24.79 -13.65 -1.12
N ALA A 726 -23.49 -13.94 -1.26
CA ALA A 726 -22.85 -15.07 -0.60
C ALA A 726 -22.78 -14.88 0.92
N GLN A 727 -22.53 -13.66 1.40
CA GLN A 727 -22.56 -13.29 2.82
C GLN A 727 -23.93 -13.52 3.42
N ILE A 728 -24.98 -13.00 2.79
CA ILE A 728 -26.37 -13.19 3.22
C ILE A 728 -26.71 -14.69 3.25
N TYR A 729 -26.37 -15.43 2.20
CA TYR A 729 -26.62 -16.86 2.12
C TYR A 729 -25.95 -17.64 3.26
N CYS A 730 -24.68 -17.32 3.57
CA CYS A 730 -23.98 -17.92 4.68
C CYS A 730 -24.65 -17.60 6.04
N MET A 731 -25.06 -16.34 6.23
CA MET A 731 -25.73 -15.92 7.47
C MET A 731 -27.10 -16.56 7.66
N GLU A 732 -27.83 -16.76 6.60
CA GLU A 732 -29.18 -17.35 6.67
C GLU A 732 -29.16 -18.87 6.85
N HIS A 733 -28.19 -19.56 6.21
CA HIS A 733 -28.22 -21.02 6.16
C HIS A 733 -27.16 -21.71 7.02
N PHE A 734 -26.05 -21.05 7.33
CA PHE A 734 -24.87 -21.67 7.96
C PHE A 734 -24.33 -20.91 9.19
N ARG A 735 -25.01 -19.87 9.67
CA ARG A 735 -24.51 -19.04 10.78
C ARG A 735 -24.15 -19.88 12.01
N GLN A 736 -25.03 -20.81 12.39
CA GLN A 736 -24.80 -21.67 13.55
C GLN A 736 -23.60 -22.63 13.36
N ASP A 737 -23.44 -23.19 12.17
CA ASP A 737 -22.32 -24.09 11.86
C ASP A 737 -20.99 -23.32 11.83
N ILE A 738 -21.01 -22.12 11.29
CA ILE A 738 -19.84 -21.22 11.30
C ILE A 738 -19.45 -20.86 12.73
N LEU A 739 -20.42 -20.52 13.58
CA LEU A 739 -20.17 -20.22 15.00
C LEU A 739 -19.53 -21.39 15.74
N LYS A 740 -20.06 -22.62 15.56
CA LYS A 740 -19.50 -23.83 16.16
C LYS A 740 -18.08 -24.13 15.69
N SER A 741 -17.77 -23.79 14.43
CA SER A 741 -16.46 -24.04 13.82
C SER A 741 -15.35 -23.05 14.22
N CYS A 742 -15.69 -22.00 14.98
CA CYS A 742 -14.73 -20.96 15.38
C CYS A 742 -13.69 -21.42 16.42
N GLU A 743 -13.81 -22.60 17.02
CA GLU A 743 -12.91 -23.08 18.08
C GLU A 743 -11.43 -22.97 17.73
N GLY A 744 -10.65 -22.31 18.58
CA GLY A 744 -9.21 -22.09 18.43
C GLY A 744 -8.79 -21.28 17.19
N ARG A 745 -9.72 -20.59 16.53
CA ARG A 745 -9.47 -19.90 15.26
C ARG A 745 -9.63 -18.38 15.39
N GLY A 746 -8.62 -17.73 15.87
CA GLY A 746 -8.66 -16.30 16.12
C GLY A 746 -8.97 -15.44 14.89
N ARG A 747 -7.95 -15.12 14.16
CA ARG A 747 -7.98 -14.09 13.10
C ARG A 747 -8.90 -14.41 11.92
N ASN A 748 -9.03 -15.69 11.54
CA ASN A 748 -9.80 -16.09 10.37
C ASN A 748 -11.30 -15.81 10.52
N PHE A 749 -11.81 -15.82 11.75
CA PHE A 749 -13.22 -15.56 12.03
C PHE A 749 -13.55 -14.11 12.39
N ARG A 750 -12.53 -13.26 12.55
CA ARG A 750 -12.71 -11.85 12.88
C ARG A 750 -13.60 -11.12 11.85
N LYS A 751 -13.43 -11.40 10.58
CA LYS A 751 -14.26 -10.79 9.52
C LYS A 751 -15.71 -11.25 9.57
N PHE A 752 -15.94 -12.47 9.96
CA PHE A 752 -17.29 -12.97 10.21
C PHE A 752 -17.95 -12.22 11.38
N TYR A 753 -17.25 -12.03 12.50
CA TYR A 753 -17.76 -11.26 13.63
C TYR A 753 -17.98 -9.77 13.28
N GLU A 754 -17.05 -9.17 12.53
CA GLU A 754 -17.22 -7.79 12.05
C GLU A 754 -18.51 -7.65 11.22
N TYR A 755 -18.77 -8.59 10.33
CA TYR A 755 -19.98 -8.60 9.51
C TYR A 755 -21.25 -8.85 10.36
N LEU A 756 -21.20 -9.79 11.26
CA LEU A 756 -22.30 -10.11 12.17
C LEU A 756 -22.72 -8.89 12.99
N PHE A 757 -21.77 -8.18 13.59
CA PHE A 757 -22.06 -7.02 14.44
C PHE A 757 -22.50 -5.76 13.67
N GLN A 758 -22.30 -5.70 12.37
CA GLN A 758 -22.84 -4.64 11.52
C GLN A 758 -24.32 -4.79 11.22
N SER A 759 -24.91 -5.95 11.51
CA SER A 759 -26.32 -6.25 11.23
C SER A 759 -27.12 -6.46 12.51
N GLU A 760 -27.90 -5.45 12.93
CA GLU A 760 -28.82 -5.58 14.08
C GLU A 760 -29.75 -6.78 13.93
N ILE A 761 -30.21 -7.07 12.70
CA ILE A 761 -31.14 -8.19 12.43
C ILE A 761 -30.52 -9.52 12.83
N TYR A 762 -29.27 -9.77 12.48
CA TYR A 762 -28.61 -11.04 12.82
C TYR A 762 -28.25 -11.10 14.31
N VAL A 763 -27.85 -9.99 14.90
CA VAL A 763 -27.57 -9.92 16.35
C VAL A 763 -28.85 -10.17 17.16
N GLU A 764 -29.96 -9.54 16.83
CA GLU A 764 -31.24 -9.77 17.47
C GLU A 764 -31.70 -11.22 17.31
N LYS A 765 -31.49 -11.81 16.15
CA LYS A 765 -31.79 -13.22 15.89
C LYS A 765 -30.95 -14.14 16.78
N MET A 766 -29.67 -13.89 16.90
CA MET A 766 -28.77 -14.65 17.79
C MET A 766 -29.20 -14.55 19.26
N LEU A 767 -29.58 -13.36 19.73
CA LEU A 767 -30.06 -13.14 21.08
C LEU A 767 -31.35 -13.91 21.36
N ASN A 768 -32.30 -13.86 20.42
CA ASN A 768 -33.59 -14.53 20.56
C ASN A 768 -33.51 -16.05 20.46
N GLU A 769 -32.56 -16.58 19.68
CA GLU A 769 -32.36 -18.03 19.46
C GLU A 769 -31.31 -18.63 20.44
N GLY A 770 -30.71 -17.84 21.30
CA GLY A 770 -29.70 -18.29 22.27
C GLY A 770 -28.40 -18.77 21.63
N GLU A 771 -28.05 -18.29 20.43
CA GLU A 771 -26.93 -18.79 19.64
C GLU A 771 -25.57 -18.42 20.20
N PHE A 772 -25.49 -17.50 21.17
CA PHE A 772 -24.23 -17.17 21.84
C PHE A 772 -23.60 -18.35 22.56
N SER A 773 -24.42 -19.33 22.97
CA SER A 773 -23.95 -20.58 23.54
C SER A 773 -23.19 -21.48 22.55
N LEU A 774 -23.30 -21.23 21.26
CA LEU A 774 -22.60 -21.98 20.20
C LEU A 774 -21.16 -21.49 19.99
N ILE A 775 -20.81 -20.30 20.48
CA ILE A 775 -19.47 -19.74 20.34
C ILE A 775 -18.51 -20.48 21.29
N PRO A 776 -17.46 -21.15 20.77
CA PRO A 776 -16.50 -21.85 21.61
C PRO A 776 -15.82 -20.92 22.61
N LEU A 777 -15.67 -21.38 23.87
CA LEU A 777 -15.10 -20.62 24.98
C LEU A 777 -13.59 -20.78 25.10
N ASP A 778 -12.88 -20.94 23.99
CA ASP A 778 -11.43 -20.90 24.01
C ASP A 778 -10.89 -19.45 24.07
N SER A 779 -9.71 -19.27 24.66
CA SER A 779 -9.15 -17.94 24.93
C SER A 779 -8.92 -17.10 23.67
N LEU A 780 -8.56 -17.72 22.57
CA LEU A 780 -8.28 -17.04 21.33
C LEU A 780 -9.54 -16.55 20.63
N ASN A 781 -10.54 -17.42 20.51
CA ASN A 781 -11.83 -17.06 19.91
C ASN A 781 -12.56 -16.01 20.75
N PHE A 782 -12.54 -16.20 22.07
CA PHE A 782 -13.12 -15.23 23.00
C PHE A 782 -12.47 -13.83 22.88
N SER A 783 -11.14 -13.76 22.85
CA SER A 783 -10.41 -12.51 22.66
C SER A 783 -10.79 -11.81 21.34
N ASN A 784 -10.90 -12.54 20.24
CA ASN A 784 -11.30 -11.99 18.96
C ASN A 784 -12.77 -11.54 18.91
N PHE A 785 -13.66 -12.31 19.51
CA PHE A 785 -15.07 -11.94 19.63
C PHE A 785 -15.23 -10.63 20.40
N ILE A 786 -14.63 -10.54 21.58
CA ILE A 786 -14.71 -9.34 22.43
C ILE A 786 -14.04 -8.12 21.78
N HIS A 787 -12.88 -8.31 21.18
CA HIS A 787 -12.18 -7.26 20.47
C HIS A 787 -13.04 -6.70 19.33
N THR A 788 -13.64 -7.58 18.55
CA THR A 788 -14.50 -7.16 17.44
C THR A 788 -15.75 -6.44 17.93
N LEU A 789 -16.39 -6.97 18.98
CA LEU A 789 -17.53 -6.35 19.61
C LEU A 789 -17.22 -4.94 20.14
N TYR A 790 -16.11 -4.79 20.85
CA TYR A 790 -15.65 -3.49 21.37
C TYR A 790 -15.46 -2.45 20.25
N TYR A 791 -14.78 -2.85 19.17
CA TYR A 791 -14.57 -1.94 18.04
C TYR A 791 -15.86 -1.61 17.28
N SER A 792 -16.79 -2.53 17.18
CA SER A 792 -18.08 -2.27 16.55
C SER A 792 -18.89 -1.22 17.32
N VAL A 793 -18.83 -1.24 18.66
CA VAL A 793 -19.43 -0.18 19.49
C VAL A 793 -18.74 1.17 19.28
N GLN A 794 -17.40 1.19 19.28
CA GLN A 794 -16.66 2.45 19.06
C GLN A 794 -16.91 3.08 17.69
N LYS A 795 -17.14 2.24 16.67
CA LYS A 795 -17.46 2.71 15.31
C LYS A 795 -18.94 3.10 15.15
N LYS A 796 -19.74 2.95 16.21
CA LYS A 796 -21.19 3.13 16.18
C LYS A 796 -21.93 2.15 15.24
N ASP A 797 -21.33 1.01 14.98
CA ASP A 797 -21.96 -0.06 14.17
C ASP A 797 -22.99 -0.83 15.00
N ILE A 798 -22.90 -0.79 16.33
CA ILE A 798 -23.84 -1.40 17.29
C ILE A 798 -24.25 -0.36 18.33
N ALA A 799 -25.55 -0.34 18.68
CA ALA A 799 -26.06 0.50 19.75
C ALA A 799 -25.51 0.03 21.13
N PRO A 800 -25.18 0.94 22.07
CA PRO A 800 -24.69 0.57 23.40
C PRO A 800 -25.60 -0.37 24.19
N SER A 801 -26.92 -0.23 24.05
CA SER A 801 -27.92 -1.12 24.68
C SER A 801 -27.82 -2.55 24.15
N LEU A 802 -27.59 -2.72 22.86
CA LEU A 802 -27.41 -4.02 22.24
C LEU A 802 -26.08 -4.66 22.65
N PHE A 803 -25.02 -3.86 22.78
CA PHE A 803 -23.73 -4.30 23.32
C PHE A 803 -23.88 -4.89 24.73
N ASP A 804 -24.59 -4.20 25.64
CA ASP A 804 -24.80 -4.68 27.00
C ASP A 804 -25.59 -6.00 27.03
N ARG A 805 -26.58 -6.17 26.16
CA ARG A 805 -27.30 -7.44 26.02
C ARG A 805 -26.40 -8.57 25.54
N ILE A 806 -25.63 -8.36 24.46
CA ILE A 806 -24.66 -9.35 23.94
C ILE A 806 -23.69 -9.76 25.03
N LYS A 807 -23.13 -8.77 25.72
CA LYS A 807 -22.17 -9.01 26.80
C LYS A 807 -22.77 -9.82 27.93
N ASN A 808 -23.96 -9.49 28.39
CA ASN A 808 -24.62 -10.19 29.48
C ASN A 808 -24.97 -11.63 29.09
N GLU A 809 -25.49 -11.84 27.89
CA GLU A 809 -25.76 -13.17 27.36
C GLU A 809 -24.46 -14.01 27.26
N TYR A 810 -23.39 -13.45 26.72
CA TYR A 810 -22.13 -14.17 26.58
C TYR A 810 -21.50 -14.51 27.95
N LEU A 811 -21.53 -13.57 28.90
CA LEU A 811 -21.04 -13.79 30.26
C LEU A 811 -21.88 -14.84 31.04
N ALA A 812 -23.17 -15.00 30.73
CA ALA A 812 -24.03 -16.00 31.37
C ALA A 812 -23.64 -17.44 31.01
N PHE A 813 -22.94 -17.65 29.90
CA PHE A 813 -22.42 -18.95 29.46
C PHE A 813 -20.99 -19.26 29.93
N LEU A 814 -20.31 -18.31 30.60
CA LEU A 814 -18.99 -18.57 31.15
C LEU A 814 -19.09 -19.47 32.37
N PRO A 815 -18.41 -20.64 32.41
CA PRO A 815 -18.43 -21.51 33.55
C PRO A 815 -17.85 -20.81 34.79
N GLU A 816 -18.53 -20.85 35.91
CA GLU A 816 -18.12 -20.22 37.16
C GLU A 816 -16.81 -20.79 37.76
N THR A 817 -16.30 -21.94 37.28
CA THR A 817 -15.37 -22.76 38.01
C THR A 817 -14.03 -23.08 37.34
N GLU A 818 -13.76 -22.71 36.07
CA GLU A 818 -12.52 -23.15 35.40
C GLU A 818 -11.81 -22.07 34.52
N LEU A 819 -12.03 -20.81 34.81
CA LEU A 819 -11.26 -19.77 34.14
C LEU A 819 -9.82 -19.78 34.62
N LYS A 820 -8.87 -20.16 33.79
CA LYS A 820 -7.44 -19.99 34.03
C LYS A 820 -7.13 -18.50 34.27
N GLU A 821 -6.00 -18.19 34.93
CA GLU A 821 -5.62 -16.79 35.22
C GLU A 821 -5.67 -15.85 33.98
N SER A 822 -5.36 -16.38 32.79
CA SER A 822 -5.49 -15.66 31.51
C SER A 822 -6.94 -15.31 31.19
N ASP A 823 -7.89 -16.18 31.51
CA ASP A 823 -9.31 -15.98 31.22
C ASP A 823 -9.94 -14.97 32.18
N SER A 824 -9.44 -14.90 33.42
CA SER A 824 -9.86 -13.88 34.38
C SER A 824 -9.42 -12.48 33.94
N ALA A 825 -8.29 -12.32 33.27
CA ALA A 825 -7.85 -11.06 32.69
C ALA A 825 -8.76 -10.61 31.54
N ILE A 826 -9.26 -11.54 30.73
CA ILE A 826 -10.21 -11.27 29.64
C ILE A 826 -11.57 -10.85 30.21
N VAL A 827 -12.08 -11.55 31.23
CA VAL A 827 -13.31 -11.18 31.94
C VAL A 827 -13.19 -9.78 32.57
N ASN A 828 -12.05 -9.48 33.20
CA ASN A 828 -11.79 -8.15 33.76
C ASN A 828 -11.74 -7.07 32.67
N ALA A 829 -11.15 -7.36 31.50
CA ALA A 829 -11.15 -6.45 30.35
C ALA A 829 -12.60 -6.19 29.87
N LEU A 830 -13.45 -7.20 29.82
CA LEU A 830 -14.88 -7.04 29.52
C LEU A 830 -15.61 -6.15 30.53
N MET A 831 -15.32 -6.32 31.80
CA MET A 831 -15.94 -5.49 32.86
C MET A 831 -15.44 -4.04 32.80
N MET A 832 -14.19 -3.80 32.38
CA MET A 832 -13.61 -2.47 32.16
C MET A 832 -14.22 -1.75 30.95
N ILE A 833 -14.54 -2.46 29.88
CA ILE A 833 -15.18 -1.89 28.68
C ILE A 833 -16.51 -1.20 29.04
N LYS A 834 -17.23 -1.70 30.05
CA LYS A 834 -18.46 -1.07 30.53
C LYS A 834 -18.27 0.36 31.08
N ALA A 835 -17.08 0.68 31.58
CA ALA A 835 -16.77 1.99 32.15
C ALA A 835 -16.39 3.04 31.09
N GLU A 836 -16.03 2.60 29.88
CA GLU A 836 -15.56 3.47 28.79
C GLU A 836 -16.62 3.78 27.72
N VAL A 837 -17.72 3.03 27.68
CA VAL A 837 -18.86 3.37 26.81
C VAL A 837 -19.56 4.58 27.43
N PRO A 838 -19.54 5.75 26.76
CA PRO A 838 -20.25 6.91 27.29
C PRO A 838 -21.71 6.53 27.53
N ASN A 839 -22.17 6.65 28.77
CA ASN A 839 -23.59 6.62 29.01
C ASN A 839 -24.24 7.71 28.14
N GLU A 840 -25.09 7.32 27.21
CA GLU A 840 -26.04 8.25 26.64
C GLU A 840 -26.86 8.79 27.81
N LYS A 841 -26.42 9.92 28.32
CA LYS A 841 -27.24 10.68 29.24
C LYS A 841 -28.03 11.71 28.48
N ASN A 842 -29.35 11.45 28.49
CA ASN A 842 -30.45 12.41 28.53
C ASN A 842 -30.31 13.72 27.75
#